data_08f6ab62668ac7698810f4f6fdfd122d
#
_entry.id   08f6ab62668ac7698810f4f6fdfd122d
#
_cell.length_a   1.000
_cell.length_b   1.000
_cell.length_c   1.000
_cell.angle_alpha   90.00
_cell.angle_beta   90.00
_cell.angle_gamma   90.00
#
_symmetry.space_group_name_H-M   'P 1'
#
loop_
_entity.id
_entity.type
_entity.pdbx_description
1 polymer ?
#
loop_
_entity_poly.entity_id
_entity_poly.type
_entity_poly.pdbx_seq_one_letter_code
_entity_poly.pdbx_strand_id
1 'polypeptide(L)'
;MFKTYRKLFFCVIMANVCGLASFAQQAPPAATTNYNPAEAFAPLFYTQNGNEFRSASGAPGSKYWQNRVDYNITANLDDVKHTVSGTITITYKNNSPDKLPYLWLQLDQNTFKETSRGYAITPPRSRYGAQGEKFDGGYKIENISVSQKTAAVKFSSMVEDTRMQIRLEQPMAANGDVITIKMDYSYIVPVSGSDRTSHLTTKNGEVYAIAQWFPRMSVYDDILGWNTLPYWGGGEFYCEFGDINFAITTPANHIVVGSGELLNPQEVFTGEQLKRWNAAKLSDATVHIRTEAEVTDPKSRPAKDKLTWKFKITNARDAAWSSSKAFVLDAARINLPSGKKSLAVSAHPVESNGTDAYGRGVEYVKASIEHYSKTWFEYPYPMAVNVATSISGMEYPGIIFCGWKDKKENVWGVIDHEFGHTWFPMIVGSNERKFGWMDEGFNTFINVLSSEEFNNGEYKPRPTAWHNVGRSLGNPALENMMLMPDGMAERNIGYNLYSKPGWGLELLRNQIVGKERFDYAFKEYIKNWAYKHPTPIDFFRSMDNGTGEDLSWFWRGWFMNSWKVDQSITEVKPFMKEARLAGYTIKVNNLEKMPMPIILQIKLKSGKTETIKVPVDVWMKNTSWLVRYNTTEEIKEVILDPEKLIPDGNAQNNRWVSDGNNAVSAPNIDGLLGTYSSAAIPIKITLSKVDGALTAQVPGQPMLTLTFDSGNKYIFEEGGIEVEFTADKTGFTLSQGGGSYVFTKDK
;
A
#
# COMPACT_ATOMS: atom_id res chain seq x y z
N MET A 1 -24.60 72.34 -7.23
CA MET A 1 -24.90 73.38 -8.25
C MET A 1 -25.07 72.70 -9.58
N PHE A 2 -26.26 72.94 -10.15
CA PHE A 2 -26.68 72.88 -11.55
C PHE A 2 -26.42 71.59 -12.35
N LYS A 3 -27.43 70.72 -12.64
CA LYS A 3 -28.55 70.86 -13.61
C LYS A 3 -28.02 70.94 -15.08
N THR A 4 -28.46 70.32 -16.15
CA THR A 4 -29.74 69.64 -16.49
C THR A 4 -29.73 69.34 -18.03
N TYR A 5 -30.56 68.37 -18.45
CA TYR A 5 -31.35 68.27 -19.68
C TYR A 5 -30.71 67.72 -20.98
N ARG A 6 -31.29 66.75 -21.61
CA ARG A 6 -32.55 66.42 -22.35
C ARG A 6 -32.16 66.20 -23.85
N LYS A 7 -32.68 65.39 -24.67
CA LYS A 7 -33.89 64.64 -24.96
C LYS A 7 -33.66 63.81 -26.25
N LEU A 8 -34.20 62.64 -26.35
CA LEU A 8 -35.05 62.02 -27.38
C LEU A 8 -34.91 62.41 -28.87
N PHE A 9 -34.76 61.41 -29.73
CA PHE A 9 -35.63 61.27 -30.93
C PHE A 9 -35.84 59.79 -31.30
N PHE A 10 -37.12 59.48 -31.56
CA PHE A 10 -37.69 58.25 -32.03
C PHE A 10 -37.60 58.23 -33.58
N CYS A 11 -37.34 57.08 -34.21
CA CYS A 11 -37.89 56.73 -35.51
C CYS A 11 -38.15 55.23 -35.62
N VAL A 12 -39.45 54.91 -35.73
CA VAL A 12 -39.99 53.61 -36.06
C VAL A 12 -39.95 53.44 -37.57
N ILE A 13 -39.39 52.31 -38.04
CA ILE A 13 -39.75 51.81 -39.39
C ILE A 13 -40.13 50.33 -39.22
N MET A 14 -41.43 50.08 -39.44
CA MET A 14 -41.94 48.75 -39.69
C MET A 14 -41.58 48.35 -41.12
N ALA A 15 -41.04 47.14 -41.27
CA ALA A 15 -41.12 46.40 -42.52
C ALA A 15 -41.38 44.93 -42.21
N ASN A 16 -42.58 44.47 -42.54
CA ASN A 16 -42.99 43.07 -42.60
C ASN A 16 -42.15 42.36 -43.68
N VAL A 17 -41.49 41.25 -43.31
CA VAL A 17 -41.10 40.22 -44.25
C VAL A 17 -41.50 38.86 -43.65
N CYS A 18 -42.31 38.16 -44.41
CA CYS A 18 -42.86 36.86 -44.15
C CYS A 18 -41.83 35.80 -43.84
N GLY A 19 -42.23 34.89 -42.97
CA GLY A 19 -41.45 33.82 -42.43
C GLY A 19 -40.88 32.78 -43.38
N LEU A 20 -39.72 32.35 -43.04
CA LEU A 20 -39.21 31.02 -43.22
C LEU A 20 -38.69 30.59 -41.86
N ALA A 21 -39.50 29.78 -41.14
CA ALA A 21 -39.08 29.11 -39.93
C ALA A 21 -37.99 28.11 -40.34
N SER A 22 -36.75 28.54 -40.29
CA SER A 22 -35.63 27.62 -40.22
C SER A 22 -35.67 26.97 -38.82
N PHE A 23 -36.05 25.72 -38.78
CA PHE A 23 -35.72 24.90 -37.61
C PHE A 23 -34.20 24.88 -37.48
N ALA A 24 -33.66 25.82 -36.75
CA ALA A 24 -32.31 25.68 -36.19
C ALA A 24 -32.39 24.47 -35.24
N GLN A 25 -31.87 23.35 -35.71
CA GLN A 25 -31.57 22.20 -34.88
C GLN A 25 -30.68 22.75 -33.77
N GLN A 26 -31.22 22.88 -32.55
CA GLN A 26 -30.42 23.21 -31.40
C GLN A 26 -29.30 22.20 -31.34
N ALA A 27 -28.05 22.67 -31.45
CA ALA A 27 -26.90 21.86 -31.16
C ALA A 27 -27.13 21.25 -29.75
N PRO A 28 -26.86 19.95 -29.57
CA PRO A 28 -26.95 19.36 -28.23
C PRO A 28 -26.14 20.24 -27.26
N PRO A 29 -26.68 20.47 -26.04
CA PRO A 29 -25.98 21.28 -25.07
C PRO A 29 -24.54 20.76 -24.94
N ALA A 30 -23.56 21.66 -25.02
CA ALA A 30 -22.18 21.28 -24.81
C ALA A 30 -22.06 20.51 -23.51
N ALA A 31 -21.44 19.33 -23.54
CA ALA A 31 -21.24 18.52 -22.36
C ALA A 31 -20.62 19.42 -21.27
N THR A 32 -21.33 19.56 -20.15
CA THR A 32 -20.82 20.32 -19.01
C THR A 32 -19.60 19.58 -18.46
N THR A 33 -18.44 20.23 -18.47
CA THR A 33 -17.22 19.67 -17.91
C THR A 33 -17.05 20.13 -16.47
N ASN A 34 -16.63 19.22 -15.59
CA ASN A 34 -16.18 19.51 -14.22
C ASN A 34 -14.69 19.91 -14.18
N TYR A 35 -13.99 19.83 -15.33
CA TYR A 35 -12.58 20.12 -15.42
C TYR A 35 -12.31 21.62 -15.38
N ASN A 36 -11.38 22.01 -14.50
CA ASN A 36 -10.87 23.37 -14.41
C ASN A 36 -9.32 23.35 -14.51
N PRO A 37 -8.75 23.83 -15.64
CA PRO A 37 -7.30 23.87 -15.82
C PRO A 37 -6.58 24.65 -14.72
N ALA A 38 -7.14 25.77 -14.27
CA ALA A 38 -6.55 26.58 -13.21
C ALA A 38 -6.55 25.89 -11.84
N GLU A 39 -7.51 25.01 -11.56
CA GLU A 39 -7.52 24.18 -10.37
C GLU A 39 -6.51 23.02 -10.50
N ALA A 40 -6.48 22.34 -11.65
CA ALA A 40 -5.63 21.17 -11.86
C ALA A 40 -4.15 21.52 -11.87
N PHE A 41 -3.76 22.56 -12.60
CA PHE A 41 -2.36 22.96 -12.79
C PHE A 41 -1.92 24.16 -11.93
N ALA A 42 -2.71 24.58 -10.94
CA ALA A 42 -2.25 25.57 -9.97
C ALA A 42 -0.99 25.06 -9.25
N PRO A 43 -0.02 25.91 -8.91
CA PRO A 43 1.11 25.49 -8.09
C PRO A 43 0.66 24.86 -6.77
N LEU A 44 1.34 23.80 -6.34
CA LEU A 44 1.18 23.29 -4.98
C LEU A 44 1.97 24.19 -4.03
N PHE A 45 1.29 24.73 -3.05
CA PHE A 45 1.95 25.39 -1.95
C PHE A 45 2.32 24.33 -0.91
N TYR A 46 3.54 23.86 -0.94
CA TYR A 46 4.12 23.19 0.21
C TYR A 46 4.25 24.22 1.32
N THR A 47 3.88 23.85 2.54
CA THR A 47 3.86 24.75 3.69
C THR A 47 5.20 25.39 4.00
N GLN A 48 6.30 24.84 3.44
CA GLN A 48 7.64 25.37 3.56
C GLN A 48 8.42 25.16 2.27
N ASN A 49 9.19 26.15 1.86
CA ASN A 49 10.26 25.98 0.89
C ASN A 49 11.35 25.06 1.47
N GLY A 50 12.29 24.60 0.64
CA GLY A 50 13.45 23.89 1.13
C GLY A 50 14.20 24.72 2.18
N ASN A 51 14.79 24.03 3.17
CA ASN A 51 15.55 24.63 4.25
C ASN A 51 16.85 23.85 4.52
N GLU A 52 17.59 24.21 5.57
CA GLU A 52 18.85 23.54 5.91
C GLU A 52 18.71 22.07 6.29
N PHE A 53 17.52 21.64 6.73
CA PHE A 53 17.25 20.26 7.14
C PHE A 53 16.66 19.43 6.01
N ARG A 54 15.83 20.04 5.14
CA ARG A 54 15.16 19.40 4.01
C ARG A 54 15.28 20.23 2.75
N SER A 55 16.00 19.70 1.76
CA SER A 55 16.28 20.41 0.51
C SER A 55 15.00 20.63 -0.32
N ALA A 56 14.99 21.70 -1.09
CA ALA A 56 13.93 21.94 -2.07
C ALA A 56 13.83 20.84 -3.14
N SER A 57 14.91 20.08 -3.38
CA SER A 57 14.93 18.94 -4.30
C SER A 57 14.31 17.66 -3.71
N GLY A 58 13.81 17.70 -2.47
CA GLY A 58 13.29 16.53 -1.78
C GLY A 58 14.35 15.66 -1.09
N ALA A 59 15.64 15.94 -1.27
CA ALA A 59 16.72 15.26 -0.56
C ALA A 59 16.88 15.81 0.88
N PRO A 60 17.53 15.07 1.80
CA PRO A 60 17.95 15.64 3.08
C PRO A 60 18.82 16.88 2.88
N GLY A 61 18.61 17.92 3.68
CA GLY A 61 19.38 19.15 3.66
C GLY A 61 20.77 19.00 4.28
N SER A 62 21.62 20.00 4.11
CA SER A 62 23.03 19.98 4.58
C SER A 62 23.17 19.88 6.10
N LYS A 63 22.15 20.26 6.86
CA LYS A 63 22.08 20.18 8.31
C LYS A 63 21.00 19.19 8.79
N TYR A 64 20.59 18.25 7.94
CA TYR A 64 19.66 17.21 8.37
C TYR A 64 20.23 16.46 9.56
N TRP A 65 19.41 16.28 10.56
CA TRP A 65 19.72 15.52 11.76
C TRP A 65 18.62 14.52 12.06
N GLN A 66 18.97 13.48 12.76
CA GLN A 66 18.03 12.59 13.45
C GLN A 66 18.73 12.04 14.69
N ASN A 67 17.95 11.69 15.67
CA ASN A 67 18.42 11.09 16.89
C ASN A 67 18.81 9.63 16.63
N ARG A 68 19.46 8.99 17.58
CA ARG A 68 19.85 7.59 17.49
C ARG A 68 19.52 6.89 18.80
N VAL A 69 19.06 5.65 18.69
CA VAL A 69 18.80 4.82 19.86
C VAL A 69 19.39 3.44 19.69
N ASP A 70 20.23 3.03 20.63
CA ASP A 70 20.77 1.67 20.70
C ASP A 70 20.12 0.91 21.85
N TYR A 71 19.84 -0.38 21.65
CA TYR A 71 19.19 -1.25 22.63
C TYR A 71 20.06 -2.44 22.99
N ASN A 72 20.11 -2.77 24.30
CA ASN A 72 20.63 -4.04 24.79
C ASN A 72 19.53 -4.70 25.65
N ILE A 73 19.08 -5.87 25.24
CA ILE A 73 17.89 -6.52 25.80
C ILE A 73 18.24 -7.95 26.22
N THR A 74 17.85 -8.34 27.41
CA THR A 74 17.81 -9.75 27.81
C THR A 74 16.37 -10.11 28.15
N ALA A 75 15.88 -11.22 27.61
CA ALA A 75 14.52 -11.66 27.87
C ALA A 75 14.42 -13.17 28.06
N ASN A 76 13.39 -13.59 28.79
CA ASN A 76 13.05 -14.98 29.05
C ASN A 76 11.61 -15.24 28.58
N LEU A 77 11.40 -16.36 27.93
CA LEU A 77 10.08 -16.91 27.63
C LEU A 77 9.75 -17.99 28.65
N ASP A 78 8.65 -17.82 29.37
CA ASP A 78 7.98 -18.87 30.13
C ASP A 78 6.85 -19.44 29.25
N ASP A 79 7.07 -20.60 28.66
CA ASP A 79 6.14 -21.24 27.72
C ASP A 79 4.96 -21.96 28.41
N VAL A 80 4.98 -22.03 29.75
CA VAL A 80 3.88 -22.56 30.57
C VAL A 80 2.91 -21.43 30.95
N LYS A 81 3.45 -20.27 31.30
CA LYS A 81 2.68 -19.08 31.69
C LYS A 81 2.41 -18.15 30.50
N HIS A 82 2.96 -18.43 29.33
CA HIS A 82 2.94 -17.58 28.16
C HIS A 82 3.38 -16.14 28.47
N THR A 83 4.50 -15.99 29.17
CA THR A 83 4.99 -14.69 29.66
C THR A 83 6.37 -14.39 29.08
N VAL A 84 6.56 -13.18 28.61
CA VAL A 84 7.88 -12.61 28.31
C VAL A 84 8.25 -11.67 29.43
N SER A 85 9.48 -11.82 29.96
CA SER A 85 10.07 -10.93 30.95
C SER A 85 11.50 -10.60 30.60
N GLY A 86 11.95 -9.39 30.86
CA GLY A 86 13.29 -8.98 30.47
C GLY A 86 13.76 -7.70 31.12
N THR A 87 15.04 -7.41 30.89
CA THR A 87 15.69 -6.13 31.21
C THR A 87 16.12 -5.48 29.92
N ILE A 88 15.87 -4.19 29.77
CA ILE A 88 16.29 -3.38 28.65
C ILE A 88 17.18 -2.24 29.10
N THR A 89 18.24 -2.01 28.34
CA THR A 89 19.08 -0.80 28.42
C THR A 89 18.98 -0.06 27.11
N ILE A 90 18.46 1.17 27.16
CA ILE A 90 18.27 2.08 26.05
C ILE A 90 19.34 3.16 26.12
N THR A 91 20.15 3.30 25.09
CA THR A 91 21.11 4.39 24.94
C THR A 91 20.59 5.35 23.89
N TYR A 92 20.12 6.51 24.33
CA TYR A 92 19.53 7.52 23.46
C TYR A 92 20.48 8.71 23.27
N LYS A 93 20.74 9.06 22.02
CA LYS A 93 21.59 10.18 21.63
C LYS A 93 20.76 11.29 20.99
N ASN A 94 20.77 12.46 21.59
CA ASN A 94 20.11 13.66 21.08
C ASN A 94 21.02 14.40 20.10
N ASN A 95 20.84 14.18 18.81
CA ASN A 95 21.54 14.89 17.75
C ASN A 95 20.80 16.18 17.32
N SER A 96 19.62 16.44 17.87
CA SER A 96 18.85 17.64 17.56
C SER A 96 19.51 18.92 18.09
N PRO A 97 19.19 20.09 17.54
CA PRO A 97 19.62 21.38 18.07
C PRO A 97 18.92 21.77 19.38
N ASP A 98 17.95 20.97 19.84
CA ASP A 98 17.09 21.28 20.97
C ASP A 98 17.54 20.60 22.26
N LYS A 99 17.34 21.27 23.40
CA LYS A 99 17.41 20.63 24.71
C LYS A 99 16.12 19.89 24.99
N LEU A 100 16.22 18.64 25.46
CA LEU A 100 15.06 17.80 25.72
C LEU A 100 14.77 17.71 27.22
N PRO A 101 13.77 18.41 27.76
CA PRO A 101 13.39 18.36 29.17
C PRO A 101 12.67 17.08 29.57
N TYR A 102 12.20 16.33 28.60
CA TYR A 102 11.53 15.03 28.77
C TYR A 102 11.76 14.15 27.55
N LEU A 103 11.60 12.85 27.75
CA LEU A 103 11.70 11.81 26.75
C LEU A 103 10.37 11.05 26.67
N TRP A 104 10.03 10.55 25.48
CA TRP A 104 8.86 9.71 25.27
C TRP A 104 9.24 8.31 24.79
N LEU A 105 8.58 7.31 25.38
CA LEU A 105 8.67 5.92 24.96
C LEU A 105 7.30 5.41 24.50
N GLN A 106 7.30 4.49 23.54
CA GLN A 106 6.16 3.73 23.09
C GLN A 106 6.06 2.45 23.93
N LEU A 107 4.84 2.13 24.36
CA LEU A 107 4.51 0.96 25.18
C LEU A 107 3.37 0.20 24.49
N ASP A 108 3.64 -0.33 23.28
CA ASP A 108 2.58 -0.84 22.40
C ASP A 108 1.76 -1.99 23.02
N GLN A 109 2.36 -2.86 23.84
CA GLN A 109 1.63 -3.91 24.55
C GLN A 109 0.51 -3.38 25.44
N ASN A 110 0.55 -2.12 25.84
CA ASN A 110 -0.52 -1.52 26.63
C ASN A 110 -1.84 -1.37 25.86
N THR A 111 -1.84 -1.54 24.53
CA THR A 111 -3.09 -1.62 23.75
C THR A 111 -3.99 -2.75 24.23
N PHE A 112 -3.43 -3.82 24.82
CA PHE A 112 -4.16 -4.95 25.35
C PHE A 112 -4.71 -4.76 26.77
N LYS A 113 -4.53 -3.59 27.40
CA LYS A 113 -5.20 -3.27 28.67
C LYS A 113 -6.68 -2.98 28.43
N GLU A 114 -7.56 -3.51 29.28
CA GLU A 114 -8.99 -3.20 29.24
C GLU A 114 -9.29 -1.69 29.33
N THR A 115 -8.39 -0.92 29.94
CA THR A 115 -8.51 0.54 30.10
C THR A 115 -7.85 1.32 28.98
N SER A 116 -7.28 0.66 27.96
CA SER A 116 -6.62 1.36 26.85
C SER A 116 -7.60 2.10 25.94
N ARG A 117 -7.12 3.15 25.33
CA ARG A 117 -7.89 3.88 24.30
C ARG A 117 -8.15 2.98 23.09
N GLY A 118 -7.17 2.16 22.71
CA GLY A 118 -7.30 1.17 21.65
C GLY A 118 -8.48 0.23 21.90
N TYR A 119 -8.60 -0.32 23.10
CA TYR A 119 -9.72 -1.16 23.48
C TYR A 119 -11.07 -0.44 23.37
N ALA A 120 -11.12 0.83 23.76
CA ALA A 120 -12.36 1.62 23.75
C ALA A 120 -12.84 1.98 22.33
N ILE A 121 -11.93 2.19 21.37
CA ILE A 121 -12.26 2.63 20.01
C ILE A 121 -12.34 1.48 18.99
N THR A 122 -11.77 0.32 19.30
CA THR A 122 -11.74 -0.81 18.37
C THR A 122 -13.09 -1.53 18.36
N PRO A 123 -13.75 -1.66 17.20
CA PRO A 123 -15.02 -2.38 17.10
C PRO A 123 -14.87 -3.86 17.50
N PRO A 124 -15.89 -4.49 18.08
CA PRO A 124 -15.80 -5.88 18.58
C PRO A 124 -15.43 -6.95 17.54
N ARG A 125 -15.48 -6.64 16.26
CA ARG A 125 -15.12 -7.53 15.14
C ARG A 125 -13.91 -7.04 14.34
N SER A 126 -13.19 -6.05 14.85
CA SER A 126 -11.98 -5.56 14.20
C SER A 126 -10.86 -6.59 14.26
N ARG A 127 -10.06 -6.65 13.18
CA ARG A 127 -8.81 -7.43 13.16
C ARG A 127 -7.75 -6.91 14.13
N TYR A 128 -7.86 -5.65 14.57
CA TYR A 128 -6.93 -5.00 15.50
C TYR A 128 -7.31 -5.21 16.98
N GLY A 129 -8.43 -5.85 17.26
CA GLY A 129 -8.89 -6.15 18.63
C GLY A 129 -8.45 -7.51 19.13
N ALA A 130 -8.43 -7.70 20.44
CA ALA A 130 -8.34 -9.03 21.03
C ALA A 130 -9.60 -9.82 20.68
N GLN A 131 -9.49 -10.73 19.71
CA GLN A 131 -10.65 -11.47 19.22
C GLN A 131 -11.08 -12.56 20.22
N GLY A 132 -12.18 -12.29 20.92
CA GLY A 132 -13.00 -13.32 21.54
C GLY A 132 -12.69 -13.72 22.98
N GLU A 133 -11.57 -13.37 23.57
CA GLU A 133 -11.29 -13.62 24.99
C GLU A 133 -11.05 -12.30 25.72
N LYS A 134 -11.54 -12.20 26.95
CA LYS A 134 -11.17 -11.11 27.86
C LYS A 134 -9.68 -11.29 28.20
N PHE A 135 -8.86 -10.47 27.60
CA PHE A 135 -7.43 -10.44 27.83
C PHE A 135 -7.04 -9.06 28.37
N ASP A 136 -6.65 -8.99 29.64
CA ASP A 136 -6.08 -7.79 30.24
C ASP A 136 -4.55 -7.93 30.27
N GLY A 137 -3.91 -7.47 29.20
CA GLY A 137 -2.47 -7.53 28.99
C GLY A 137 -1.76 -6.24 29.34
N GLY A 138 -0.69 -5.97 28.61
CA GLY A 138 0.12 -4.76 28.72
C GLY A 138 1.36 -4.95 29.56
N TYR A 139 2.25 -3.96 29.46
CA TYR A 139 3.51 -3.97 30.20
C TYR A 139 3.31 -3.77 31.70
N LYS A 140 4.04 -4.58 32.48
CA LYS A 140 4.48 -4.27 33.83
C LYS A 140 5.90 -3.75 33.75
N ILE A 141 6.13 -2.48 34.09
CA ILE A 141 7.42 -1.82 34.07
C ILE A 141 7.89 -1.60 35.48
N GLU A 142 9.14 -2.01 35.79
CA GLU A 142 9.73 -1.94 37.12
C GLU A 142 11.19 -1.46 37.04
N ASN A 143 11.77 -1.05 38.18
CA ASN A 143 13.19 -0.73 38.35
C ASN A 143 13.75 0.26 37.31
N ILE A 144 12.97 1.33 37.00
CA ILE A 144 13.43 2.36 36.06
C ILE A 144 14.59 3.13 36.68
N SER A 145 15.65 3.27 35.91
CA SER A 145 16.78 4.15 36.26
C SER A 145 17.23 4.93 35.02
N VAL A 146 17.65 6.16 35.22
CA VAL A 146 18.16 7.04 34.19
C VAL A 146 19.57 7.52 34.62
N SER A 147 20.51 7.47 33.69
CA SER A 147 21.88 7.91 33.92
C SER A 147 22.44 8.68 32.73
N GLN A 148 23.38 9.58 33.01
CA GLN A 148 24.13 10.34 32.02
C GLN A 148 25.61 10.24 32.38
N LYS A 149 26.44 9.79 31.45
CA LYS A 149 27.88 9.55 31.70
C LYS A 149 28.14 8.78 33.00
N THR A 150 27.39 7.76 33.33
CA THR A 150 27.43 6.96 34.57
C THR A 150 26.85 7.61 35.84
N ALA A 151 26.55 8.90 35.84
CA ALA A 151 25.88 9.56 36.95
C ALA A 151 24.35 9.35 36.89
N ALA A 152 23.76 9.04 38.05
CA ALA A 152 22.28 8.93 38.13
C ALA A 152 21.67 10.31 37.89
N VAL A 153 20.61 10.32 37.06
CA VAL A 153 19.79 11.50 36.77
C VAL A 153 18.48 11.39 37.53
N LYS A 154 18.07 12.45 38.20
CA LYS A 154 16.78 12.53 38.85
C LYS A 154 15.69 12.75 37.77
N PHE A 155 14.62 11.99 37.86
CA PHE A 155 13.51 12.04 36.94
C PHE A 155 12.19 11.70 37.64
N SER A 156 11.08 12.00 36.95
CA SER A 156 9.75 11.41 37.23
C SER A 156 9.23 10.76 35.97
N SER A 157 8.39 9.74 36.09
CA SER A 157 7.77 9.08 34.94
C SER A 157 6.27 9.00 35.09
N MET A 158 5.59 8.99 33.93
CA MET A 158 4.15 8.86 33.83
C MET A 158 3.80 7.97 32.63
N VAL A 159 2.96 6.99 32.83
CA VAL A 159 2.39 6.16 31.75
C VAL A 159 1.02 6.70 31.40
N GLU A 160 0.80 6.94 30.13
CA GLU A 160 -0.46 7.36 29.55
C GLU A 160 -0.78 6.48 28.33
N ASP A 161 -1.70 5.54 28.52
CA ASP A 161 -2.10 4.60 27.47
C ASP A 161 -0.87 3.80 26.96
N THR A 162 -0.62 3.81 25.67
CA THR A 162 0.52 3.14 25.02
C THR A 162 1.82 3.98 25.01
N ARG A 163 1.98 4.92 25.94
CA ARG A 163 3.14 5.83 26.00
C ARG A 163 3.62 6.04 27.42
N MET A 164 4.93 6.29 27.54
CA MET A 164 5.56 6.71 28.81
C MET A 164 6.32 8.00 28.59
N GLN A 165 6.11 8.98 29.47
CA GLN A 165 6.92 10.18 29.56
C GLN A 165 7.91 10.06 30.70
N ILE A 166 9.19 10.34 30.44
CA ILE A 166 10.26 10.48 31.45
C ILE A 166 10.64 11.95 31.49
N ARG A 167 10.34 12.64 32.59
CA ARG A 167 10.63 14.06 32.81
C ARG A 167 11.95 14.18 33.58
N LEU A 168 12.92 14.84 32.97
CA LEU A 168 14.29 14.99 33.53
C LEU A 168 14.33 16.24 34.40
N GLU A 169 14.97 16.16 35.57
CA GLU A 169 15.20 17.35 36.44
C GLU A 169 16.09 18.38 35.71
N GLN A 170 17.10 17.88 34.97
CA GLN A 170 17.95 18.69 34.10
C GLN A 170 17.70 18.22 32.64
N PRO A 171 17.34 19.15 31.72
CA PRO A 171 17.17 18.79 30.33
C PRO A 171 18.42 18.15 29.74
N MET A 172 18.21 17.12 28.89
CA MET A 172 19.25 16.55 28.03
C MET A 172 19.75 17.64 27.07
N ALA A 173 21.07 17.81 26.96
CA ALA A 173 21.62 18.84 26.09
C ALA A 173 21.44 18.49 24.60
N ALA A 174 21.53 19.54 23.76
CA ALA A 174 21.50 19.43 22.31
C ALA A 174 22.82 18.86 21.72
N ASN A 175 22.80 18.52 20.44
CA ASN A 175 23.99 18.29 19.61
C ASN A 175 24.91 17.17 20.11
N GLY A 176 24.37 16.00 20.39
CA GLY A 176 25.11 14.77 20.60
C GLY A 176 25.18 14.29 22.05
N ASP A 177 24.43 14.88 22.96
CA ASP A 177 24.31 14.38 24.33
C ASP A 177 23.71 12.98 24.40
N VAL A 178 24.09 12.20 25.39
CA VAL A 178 23.71 10.79 25.53
C VAL A 178 23.16 10.52 26.93
N ILE A 179 21.99 9.86 26.95
CA ILE A 179 21.35 9.38 28.17
C ILE A 179 21.12 7.87 28.08
N THR A 180 21.22 7.19 29.21
CA THR A 180 20.95 5.77 29.33
C THR A 180 19.73 5.54 30.22
N ILE A 181 18.74 4.81 29.73
CA ILE A 181 17.55 4.39 30.48
C ILE A 181 17.64 2.89 30.65
N LYS A 182 17.46 2.39 31.87
CA LYS A 182 17.38 0.96 32.15
C LYS A 182 16.07 0.67 32.87
N MET A 183 15.41 -0.43 32.52
CA MET A 183 14.19 -0.89 33.18
C MET A 183 14.01 -2.38 33.04
N ASP A 184 13.26 -2.96 33.96
CA ASP A 184 12.73 -4.31 33.84
C ASP A 184 11.28 -4.23 33.32
N TYR A 185 10.90 -5.22 32.50
CA TYR A 185 9.55 -5.29 31.94
C TYR A 185 9.06 -6.73 31.83
N SER A 186 7.76 -6.89 31.87
CA SER A 186 7.11 -8.17 31.57
C SER A 186 5.71 -7.94 31.01
N TYR A 187 5.21 -8.94 30.29
CA TYR A 187 3.84 -8.97 29.80
C TYR A 187 3.42 -10.41 29.48
N ILE A 188 2.12 -10.65 29.41
CA ILE A 188 1.53 -11.94 29.02
C ILE A 188 1.37 -11.93 27.50
N VAL A 189 1.82 -13.00 26.82
CA VAL A 189 1.63 -13.19 25.38
C VAL A 189 0.21 -13.67 25.13
N PRO A 190 -0.61 -12.93 24.34
CA PRO A 190 -1.97 -13.35 24.06
C PRO A 190 -2.04 -14.59 23.16
N VAL A 191 -3.19 -15.26 23.15
CA VAL A 191 -3.47 -16.34 22.19
C VAL A 191 -3.57 -15.81 20.75
N SER A 192 -3.55 -16.73 19.79
CA SER A 192 -3.70 -16.41 18.37
C SER A 192 -4.95 -15.57 18.08
N GLY A 193 -4.83 -14.63 17.14
CA GLY A 193 -5.88 -13.66 16.79
C GLY A 193 -5.69 -12.29 17.41
N SER A 194 -4.62 -12.06 18.18
CA SER A 194 -4.22 -10.74 18.67
C SER A 194 -3.19 -10.11 17.75
N ASP A 195 -3.14 -8.79 17.76
CA ASP A 195 -2.28 -8.00 16.91
C ASP A 195 -0.80 -8.12 17.31
N ARG A 196 0.09 -8.32 16.33
CA ARG A 196 1.57 -8.22 16.37
C ARG A 196 2.31 -9.20 17.29
N THR A 197 1.71 -9.67 18.38
CA THR A 197 2.31 -10.64 19.28
C THR A 197 1.27 -11.66 19.72
N SER A 198 1.63 -12.94 19.65
CA SER A 198 0.68 -14.01 19.99
C SER A 198 1.38 -15.37 20.12
N HIS A 199 0.68 -16.34 20.67
CA HIS A 199 1.05 -17.76 20.55
C HIS A 199 -0.05 -18.56 19.87
N LEU A 200 0.36 -19.56 19.10
CA LEU A 200 -0.50 -20.45 18.32
C LEU A 200 -0.24 -21.90 18.72
N THR A 201 -1.28 -22.61 19.11
CA THR A 201 -1.18 -24.05 19.37
C THR A 201 -1.12 -24.85 18.07
N THR A 202 -0.08 -25.65 17.89
CA THR A 202 0.11 -26.59 16.78
C THR A 202 0.21 -28.02 17.28
N LYS A 203 0.23 -29.00 16.38
CA LYS A 203 0.33 -30.41 16.71
C LYS A 203 1.52 -30.73 17.62
N ASN A 204 2.65 -30.06 17.44
CA ASN A 204 3.90 -30.38 18.13
C ASN A 204 4.30 -29.33 19.19
N GLY A 205 3.45 -28.35 19.45
CA GLY A 205 3.64 -27.33 20.47
C GLY A 205 3.28 -25.91 20.03
N GLU A 206 3.48 -24.97 20.93
CA GLU A 206 3.18 -23.57 20.69
C GLU A 206 4.20 -22.94 19.73
N VAL A 207 3.71 -22.07 18.83
CA VAL A 207 4.51 -21.14 18.02
C VAL A 207 4.28 -19.75 18.57
N TYR A 208 5.32 -19.11 19.08
CA TYR A 208 5.30 -17.75 19.59
C TYR A 208 5.78 -16.80 18.50
N ALA A 209 4.95 -15.82 18.13
CA ALA A 209 5.32 -14.65 17.34
C ALA A 209 5.46 -13.46 18.30
N ILE A 210 6.64 -12.89 18.43
CA ILE A 210 6.95 -11.89 19.45
C ILE A 210 7.49 -10.63 18.77
N ALA A 211 6.64 -9.62 18.74
CA ALA A 211 6.96 -8.32 18.15
C ALA A 211 6.39 -7.18 18.98
N GLN A 212 6.90 -5.97 18.80
CA GLN A 212 6.57 -4.81 19.64
C GLN A 212 6.70 -5.15 21.14
N TRP A 213 7.75 -5.90 21.47
CA TRP A 213 7.91 -6.69 22.68
C TRP A 213 8.78 -6.02 23.76
N PHE A 214 9.27 -4.81 23.48
CA PHE A 214 10.07 -4.01 24.41
C PHE A 214 9.70 -2.53 24.31
N PRO A 215 9.84 -1.74 25.38
CA PRO A 215 9.66 -0.29 25.35
C PRO A 215 10.59 0.38 24.32
N ARG A 216 10.05 1.15 23.38
CA ARG A 216 10.81 1.80 22.29
C ARG A 216 10.79 3.31 22.45
N MET A 217 11.87 3.99 22.07
CA MET A 217 11.87 5.46 22.03
C MET A 217 10.94 5.97 20.92
N SER A 218 10.17 7.00 21.22
CA SER A 218 9.46 7.77 20.20
C SER A 218 10.45 8.60 19.38
N VAL A 219 10.13 8.86 18.12
CA VAL A 219 10.93 9.74 17.26
C VAL A 219 10.78 11.18 17.69
N TYR A 220 11.89 11.91 17.76
CA TYR A 220 11.94 13.36 17.84
C TYR A 220 12.54 13.89 16.54
N ASP A 221 11.72 14.53 15.71
CA ASP A 221 12.10 15.00 14.37
C ASP A 221 12.02 16.54 14.21
N ASP A 222 12.52 17.00 13.07
CA ASP A 222 12.53 18.42 12.68
C ASP A 222 11.16 18.96 12.20
N ILE A 223 10.13 18.10 12.12
CA ILE A 223 8.78 18.43 11.62
C ILE A 223 7.82 18.71 12.78
N LEU A 224 7.77 17.83 13.77
CA LEU A 224 6.79 17.85 14.84
C LEU A 224 7.43 17.87 16.23
N GLY A 225 8.75 17.75 16.36
CA GLY A 225 9.39 17.40 17.61
C GLY A 225 9.02 15.96 18.00
N TRP A 226 8.50 15.74 19.20
CA TRP A 226 8.08 14.41 19.64
C TRP A 226 6.86 13.88 18.88
N ASN A 227 6.97 12.69 18.30
CA ASN A 227 5.89 11.94 17.65
C ASN A 227 5.30 10.95 18.65
N THR A 228 4.15 11.29 19.23
CA THR A 228 3.56 10.58 20.37
C THR A 228 2.14 10.11 20.13
N LEU A 229 1.77 9.84 18.88
CA LEU A 229 0.49 9.19 18.59
C LEU A 229 0.44 7.83 19.32
N PRO A 230 -0.66 7.52 20.02
CA PRO A 230 -0.81 6.22 20.66
C PRO A 230 -0.86 5.10 19.62
N TYR A 231 -0.55 3.88 20.03
CA TYR A 231 -0.71 2.70 19.20
C TYR A 231 -2.13 2.13 19.34
N TRP A 232 -2.84 2.03 18.21
CA TRP A 232 -4.19 1.49 18.14
C TRP A 232 -4.36 0.39 17.10
N GLY A 233 -3.28 -0.05 16.48
CA GLY A 233 -3.22 -1.16 15.53
C GLY A 233 -3.15 -0.75 14.07
N GLY A 234 -3.95 0.22 13.61
CA GLY A 234 -3.98 0.65 12.20
C GLY A 234 -2.75 1.45 11.76
N GLY A 235 -2.21 2.30 12.63
CA GLY A 235 -0.95 3.02 12.40
C GLY A 235 0.22 2.24 12.98
N GLU A 236 1.14 1.75 12.16
CA GLU A 236 2.12 0.73 12.57
C GLU A 236 3.34 1.30 13.29
N PHE A 237 4.33 1.81 12.57
CA PHE A 237 5.62 2.17 13.15
C PHE A 237 5.99 3.63 12.93
N TYR A 238 6.71 4.19 13.89
CA TYR A 238 7.60 5.32 13.73
C TYR A 238 8.66 5.26 14.82
N CYS A 239 9.84 4.75 14.48
CA CYS A 239 10.91 4.45 15.44
C CYS A 239 12.25 4.98 14.93
N GLU A 240 13.14 5.38 15.85
CA GLU A 240 14.50 5.79 15.55
C GLU A 240 15.39 4.61 15.14
N PHE A 241 16.38 4.87 14.31
CA PHE A 241 17.38 3.89 13.91
C PHE A 241 18.51 3.76 14.95
N GLY A 242 18.99 2.53 15.11
CA GLY A 242 20.15 2.23 15.95
C GLY A 242 20.53 0.76 15.91
N ASP A 243 21.43 0.35 16.80
CA ASP A 243 21.85 -1.04 16.94
C ASP A 243 21.04 -1.72 18.02
N ILE A 244 20.55 -2.92 17.76
CA ILE A 244 19.77 -3.71 18.70
C ILE A 244 20.48 -5.03 18.94
N ASN A 245 20.95 -5.23 20.18
CA ASN A 245 21.46 -6.50 20.67
C ASN A 245 20.42 -7.12 21.60
N PHE A 246 20.06 -8.38 21.37
CA PHE A 246 19.12 -9.04 22.25
C PHE A 246 19.46 -10.51 22.48
N ALA A 247 19.17 -10.98 23.67
CA ALA A 247 19.40 -12.37 24.10
C ALA A 247 18.10 -12.95 24.64
N ILE A 248 17.63 -14.04 24.05
CA ILE A 248 16.37 -14.69 24.40
C ILE A 248 16.67 -16.03 25.03
N THR A 249 16.22 -16.24 26.26
CA THR A 249 16.32 -17.52 26.96
C THR A 249 14.98 -18.24 26.89
N THR A 250 15.00 -19.48 26.38
CA THR A 250 13.83 -20.33 26.22
C THR A 250 14.11 -21.75 26.72
N PRO A 251 13.11 -22.61 26.89
CA PRO A 251 13.32 -24.06 27.06
C PRO A 251 14.22 -24.60 25.92
N ALA A 252 15.11 -25.54 26.25
CA ALA A 252 16.13 -26.01 25.30
C ALA A 252 15.56 -26.79 24.10
N ASN A 253 14.34 -27.30 24.20
CA ASN A 253 13.63 -27.95 23.09
C ASN A 253 13.10 -26.96 22.03
N HIS A 254 13.10 -25.63 22.30
CA HIS A 254 12.74 -24.62 21.32
C HIS A 254 13.85 -24.34 20.31
N ILE A 255 13.46 -23.95 19.11
CA ILE A 255 14.26 -23.19 18.14
C ILE A 255 13.80 -21.75 18.25
N VAL A 256 14.76 -20.82 18.29
CA VAL A 256 14.49 -19.38 18.21
C VAL A 256 15.07 -18.81 16.92
N VAL A 257 14.27 -18.01 16.22
CA VAL A 257 14.69 -17.21 15.08
C VAL A 257 14.38 -15.75 15.36
N GLY A 258 15.17 -14.82 14.83
CA GLY A 258 14.99 -13.40 15.13
C GLY A 258 15.66 -12.47 14.14
N SER A 259 15.39 -11.18 14.31
CA SER A 259 16.00 -10.09 13.55
C SER A 259 17.53 -10.12 13.62
N GLY A 260 18.20 -9.94 12.49
CA GLY A 260 19.64 -9.78 12.42
C GLY A 260 20.43 -11.08 12.43
N GLU A 261 21.62 -11.09 12.98
CA GLU A 261 22.56 -12.22 12.98
C GLU A 261 22.44 -13.05 14.26
N LEU A 262 22.35 -14.39 14.10
CA LEU A 262 22.51 -15.31 15.24
C LEU A 262 24.00 -15.42 15.59
N LEU A 263 24.39 -14.91 16.77
CA LEU A 263 25.78 -14.78 17.18
C LEU A 263 26.40 -16.06 17.80
N ASN A 264 25.56 -16.96 18.31
CA ASN A 264 26.05 -18.14 19.04
C ASN A 264 25.44 -19.48 18.56
N PRO A 265 25.44 -19.77 17.26
CA PRO A 265 24.86 -21.00 16.72
C PRO A 265 25.49 -22.28 17.33
N GLN A 266 26.78 -22.25 17.69
CA GLN A 266 27.47 -23.36 18.33
C GLN A 266 26.98 -23.70 19.75
N GLU A 267 26.31 -22.74 20.42
CA GLU A 267 25.76 -22.95 21.78
C GLU A 267 24.34 -23.51 21.76
N VAL A 268 23.60 -23.27 20.66
CA VAL A 268 22.14 -23.47 20.59
C VAL A 268 21.69 -24.55 19.59
N PHE A 269 22.55 -24.91 18.64
CA PHE A 269 22.32 -26.03 17.73
C PHE A 269 23.04 -27.31 18.19
N THR A 270 22.53 -28.47 17.77
CA THR A 270 23.29 -29.72 17.87
C THR A 270 24.44 -29.71 16.85
N GLY A 271 25.41 -30.63 17.00
CA GLY A 271 26.52 -30.72 16.05
C GLY A 271 26.07 -30.89 14.58
N GLU A 272 25.04 -31.72 14.36
CA GLU A 272 24.48 -31.92 13.02
C GLU A 272 23.74 -30.67 12.48
N GLN A 273 22.95 -30.04 13.30
CA GLN A 273 22.27 -28.78 12.93
C GLN A 273 23.29 -27.67 12.64
N LEU A 274 24.34 -27.55 13.43
CA LEU A 274 25.42 -26.58 13.21
C LEU A 274 26.15 -26.85 11.88
N LYS A 275 26.42 -28.10 11.55
CA LYS A 275 27.01 -28.49 10.26
C LYS A 275 26.12 -28.08 9.10
N ARG A 276 24.81 -28.36 9.17
CA ARG A 276 23.82 -27.98 8.16
C ARG A 276 23.67 -26.47 8.04
N TRP A 277 23.65 -25.74 9.19
CA TRP A 277 23.63 -24.28 9.23
C TRP A 277 24.82 -23.65 8.51
N ASN A 278 26.03 -24.18 8.72
CA ASN A 278 27.21 -23.72 8.02
C ASN A 278 27.20 -24.10 6.53
N ALA A 279 26.64 -25.23 6.17
CA ALA A 279 26.45 -25.63 4.77
C ALA A 279 25.46 -24.70 4.05
N ALA A 280 24.35 -24.28 4.70
CA ALA A 280 23.38 -23.37 4.14
C ALA A 280 23.98 -22.00 3.76
N LYS A 281 24.93 -21.49 4.51
CA LYS A 281 25.67 -20.24 4.19
C LYS A 281 26.43 -20.32 2.86
N LEU A 282 26.70 -21.53 2.36
CA LEU A 282 27.46 -21.79 1.13
C LEU A 282 26.60 -22.35 0.01
N SER A 283 25.35 -22.70 0.28
CA SER A 283 24.45 -23.35 -0.66
C SER A 283 23.43 -22.38 -1.26
N ASP A 284 23.27 -22.41 -2.57
CA ASP A 284 22.18 -21.71 -3.26
C ASP A 284 20.86 -22.48 -3.20
N ALA A 285 20.92 -23.79 -2.95
CA ALA A 285 19.75 -24.64 -2.74
C ALA A 285 19.41 -24.71 -1.24
N THR A 286 18.13 -24.95 -0.95
CA THR A 286 17.62 -25.12 0.42
C THR A 286 18.35 -26.26 1.14
N VAL A 287 18.81 -25.99 2.35
CA VAL A 287 19.37 -26.94 3.30
C VAL A 287 18.44 -27.05 4.50
N HIS A 288 18.00 -28.27 4.78
CA HIS A 288 17.14 -28.54 5.94
C HIS A 288 17.98 -28.60 7.23
N ILE A 289 17.91 -27.55 8.06
CA ILE A 289 18.65 -27.45 9.32
C ILE A 289 18.04 -28.38 10.37
N ARG A 290 16.69 -28.35 10.51
CA ARG A 290 15.90 -29.28 11.30
C ARG A 290 14.74 -29.79 10.47
N THR A 291 14.75 -31.09 10.18
CA THR A 291 13.76 -31.74 9.35
C THR A 291 12.45 -32.01 10.11
N GLU A 292 11.36 -32.30 9.38
CA GLU A 292 10.08 -32.68 9.96
C GLU A 292 10.21 -33.89 10.90
N ALA A 293 10.98 -34.93 10.51
CA ALA A 293 11.21 -36.10 11.35
C ALA A 293 11.93 -35.80 12.68
N GLU A 294 12.75 -34.74 12.69
CA GLU A 294 13.49 -34.32 13.88
C GLU A 294 12.66 -33.48 14.86
N VAL A 295 11.45 -33.01 14.46
CA VAL A 295 10.60 -32.15 15.33
C VAL A 295 10.17 -32.89 16.59
N THR A 296 9.88 -34.19 16.50
CA THR A 296 9.49 -35.00 17.65
C THR A 296 10.63 -35.80 18.27
N ASP A 297 11.84 -35.76 17.68
CA ASP A 297 13.01 -36.42 18.20
C ASP A 297 13.69 -35.59 19.31
N PRO A 298 13.69 -36.03 20.58
CA PRO A 298 14.35 -35.28 21.66
C PRO A 298 15.88 -35.12 21.44
N LYS A 299 16.51 -36.01 20.66
CA LYS A 299 17.93 -35.92 20.33
C LYS A 299 18.24 -34.81 19.35
N SER A 300 17.23 -34.26 18.70
CA SER A 300 17.39 -33.13 17.77
C SER A 300 17.66 -31.79 18.47
N ARG A 301 17.69 -31.76 19.80
CA ARG A 301 18.02 -30.56 20.60
C ARG A 301 19.14 -30.83 21.59
N PRO A 302 19.92 -29.82 21.99
CA PRO A 302 20.90 -29.95 23.05
C PRO A 302 20.27 -30.42 24.36
N ALA A 303 20.93 -31.35 25.04
CA ALA A 303 20.48 -31.89 26.35
C ALA A 303 20.74 -30.90 27.48
N LYS A 304 19.91 -29.84 27.55
CA LYS A 304 19.93 -28.76 28.55
C LYS A 304 18.50 -28.40 28.92
N ASP A 305 18.31 -27.73 30.05
CA ASP A 305 16.97 -27.26 30.46
C ASP A 305 16.58 -26.00 29.65
N LYS A 306 17.51 -25.06 29.51
CA LYS A 306 17.31 -23.81 28.79
C LYS A 306 18.49 -23.48 27.87
N LEU A 307 18.21 -22.71 26.83
CA LEU A 307 19.19 -22.14 25.91
C LEU A 307 18.98 -20.64 25.78
N THR A 308 20.07 -19.90 25.66
CA THR A 308 20.05 -18.45 25.38
C THR A 308 20.53 -18.19 23.96
N TRP A 309 19.65 -17.65 23.12
CA TRP A 309 19.89 -17.28 21.75
C TRP A 309 20.27 -15.80 21.68
N LYS A 310 21.42 -15.48 21.07
CA LYS A 310 21.95 -14.11 21.02
C LYS A 310 21.88 -13.59 19.60
N PHE A 311 21.26 -12.43 19.44
CA PHE A 311 21.09 -11.77 18.15
C PHE A 311 21.64 -10.35 18.16
N LYS A 312 22.03 -9.89 16.98
CA LYS A 312 22.42 -8.49 16.74
C LYS A 312 21.89 -8.05 15.38
N ILE A 313 21.24 -6.91 15.34
CA ILE A 313 20.92 -6.19 14.12
C ILE A 313 21.44 -4.76 14.22
N THR A 314 22.01 -4.24 13.12
CA THR A 314 22.63 -2.92 13.08
C THR A 314 21.81 -1.97 12.24
N ASN A 315 21.76 -0.71 12.69
CA ASN A 315 21.05 0.36 12.01
C ASN A 315 19.60 -0.01 11.63
N ALA A 316 18.90 -0.59 12.59
CA ALA A 316 17.50 -1.01 12.48
C ALA A 316 16.61 -0.17 13.40
N ARG A 317 15.34 -0.09 13.06
CA ARG A 317 14.35 0.69 13.83
C ARG A 317 13.51 -0.15 14.78
N ASP A 318 13.55 -1.47 14.62
CA ASP A 318 12.86 -2.45 15.49
C ASP A 318 13.56 -3.81 15.40
N ALA A 319 13.11 -4.77 16.20
CA ALA A 319 13.51 -6.18 16.15
C ALA A 319 12.37 -7.06 16.66
N ALA A 320 12.22 -8.23 16.05
CA ALA A 320 11.25 -9.24 16.45
C ALA A 320 11.90 -10.61 16.51
N TRP A 321 11.21 -11.57 17.11
CA TRP A 321 11.67 -12.96 17.19
C TRP A 321 10.50 -13.93 17.29
N SER A 322 10.77 -15.18 16.99
CA SER A 322 9.82 -16.26 17.12
C SER A 322 10.47 -17.46 17.78
N SER A 323 9.69 -18.27 18.50
CA SER A 323 10.18 -19.42 19.24
C SER A 323 9.18 -20.56 19.19
N SER A 324 9.64 -21.78 18.93
CA SER A 324 8.81 -22.98 18.98
C SER A 324 9.63 -24.26 19.10
N LYS A 325 9.07 -25.24 19.80
CA LYS A 325 9.55 -26.63 19.71
C LYS A 325 9.05 -27.35 18.46
N ALA A 326 8.03 -26.79 17.77
CA ALA A 326 7.39 -27.38 16.60
C ALA A 326 8.05 -27.01 15.25
N PHE A 327 9.06 -26.16 15.24
CA PHE A 327 9.66 -25.68 13.98
C PHE A 327 10.43 -26.75 13.21
N VAL A 328 10.08 -26.90 11.94
CA VAL A 328 10.99 -27.23 10.85
C VAL A 328 11.81 -25.97 10.54
N LEU A 329 13.09 -26.11 10.23
CA LEU A 329 13.99 -24.99 9.97
C LEU A 329 14.81 -25.25 8.72
N ASP A 330 14.68 -24.37 7.74
CA ASP A 330 15.35 -24.42 6.46
C ASP A 330 16.15 -23.15 6.21
N ALA A 331 17.24 -23.24 5.44
CA ALA A 331 18.02 -22.06 5.08
C ALA A 331 18.76 -22.23 3.73
N ALA A 332 19.08 -21.10 3.09
CA ALA A 332 19.97 -21.01 1.93
C ALA A 332 20.67 -19.66 1.84
N ARG A 333 21.75 -19.59 1.08
CA ARG A 333 22.49 -18.36 0.81
C ARG A 333 21.68 -17.40 -0.07
N ILE A 334 21.68 -16.12 0.27
CA ILE A 334 21.25 -15.01 -0.57
C ILE A 334 22.49 -14.37 -1.22
N ASN A 335 22.42 -14.08 -2.53
CA ASN A 335 23.48 -13.44 -3.28
C ASN A 335 23.15 -11.97 -3.54
N LEU A 336 23.87 -11.05 -2.91
CA LEU A 336 23.64 -9.61 -3.04
C LEU A 336 24.49 -9.01 -4.16
N PRO A 337 24.06 -7.91 -4.80
CA PRO A 337 24.74 -7.27 -5.92
C PRO A 337 26.20 -6.87 -5.64
N SER A 338 26.53 -6.43 -4.44
CA SER A 338 27.91 -6.09 -4.03
C SER A 338 28.85 -7.30 -3.90
N GLY A 339 28.31 -8.52 -4.00
CA GLY A 339 29.03 -9.76 -3.70
C GLY A 339 28.92 -10.21 -2.23
N LYS A 340 28.38 -9.38 -1.34
CA LYS A 340 28.01 -9.79 0.02
C LYS A 340 27.04 -10.96 0.00
N LYS A 341 27.01 -11.69 1.09
CA LYS A 341 26.08 -12.82 1.28
C LYS A 341 25.25 -12.59 2.52
N SER A 342 23.97 -12.91 2.41
CA SER A 342 23.03 -13.02 3.52
C SER A 342 22.46 -14.43 3.57
N LEU A 343 21.66 -14.75 4.57
CA LEU A 343 21.07 -16.07 4.76
C LEU A 343 19.55 -15.95 4.74
N ALA A 344 18.88 -16.62 3.81
CA ALA A 344 17.45 -16.86 3.83
C ALA A 344 17.15 -17.98 4.81
N VAL A 345 16.15 -17.77 5.67
CA VAL A 345 15.72 -18.76 6.68
C VAL A 345 14.21 -18.87 6.64
N SER A 346 13.67 -20.08 6.74
CA SER A 346 12.23 -20.35 6.89
C SER A 346 12.01 -21.24 8.09
N ALA A 347 11.17 -20.78 9.04
CA ALA A 347 10.76 -21.52 10.23
C ALA A 347 9.25 -21.72 10.21
N HIS A 348 8.78 -22.97 10.26
CA HIS A 348 7.36 -23.28 10.16
C HIS A 348 7.01 -24.58 10.91
N PRO A 349 5.77 -24.73 11.41
CA PRO A 349 5.31 -26.00 11.96
C PRO A 349 5.10 -27.05 10.84
N VAL A 350 5.10 -28.33 11.20
CA VAL A 350 4.95 -29.42 10.22
C VAL A 350 3.68 -29.33 9.38
N GLU A 351 2.61 -28.77 9.93
CA GLU A 351 1.33 -28.55 9.24
C GLU A 351 1.44 -27.55 8.08
N SER A 352 2.45 -26.70 8.12
CA SER A 352 2.75 -25.69 7.08
C SER A 352 3.81 -26.18 6.10
N ASN A 353 4.35 -27.39 6.25
CA ASN A 353 5.34 -27.95 5.33
C ASN A 353 4.70 -28.37 3.98
N GLY A 354 5.50 -28.51 2.94
CA GLY A 354 5.06 -28.98 1.64
C GLY A 354 5.48 -28.07 0.48
N THR A 355 5.46 -28.64 -0.72
CA THR A 355 5.84 -27.94 -1.96
C THR A 355 4.82 -26.89 -2.41
N ASP A 356 3.63 -26.91 -1.86
CA ASP A 356 2.58 -25.92 -2.04
C ASP A 356 2.49 -24.93 -0.85
N ALA A 357 3.47 -24.96 0.04
CA ALA A 357 3.48 -24.18 1.28
C ALA A 357 4.90 -23.71 1.62
N TYR A 358 5.26 -23.66 2.91
CA TYR A 358 6.53 -23.15 3.42
C TYR A 358 7.73 -24.07 3.18
N GLY A 359 7.55 -25.28 2.64
CA GLY A 359 8.64 -26.06 2.07
C GLY A 359 9.40 -25.34 0.92
N ARG A 360 8.75 -24.33 0.28
CA ARG A 360 9.37 -23.38 -0.65
C ARG A 360 9.74 -22.03 -0.02
N GLY A 361 9.53 -21.88 1.30
CA GLY A 361 9.71 -20.59 1.97
C GLY A 361 11.08 -19.95 1.78
N VAL A 362 12.15 -20.76 1.83
CA VAL A 362 13.53 -20.27 1.58
C VAL A 362 13.72 -19.81 0.14
N GLU A 363 13.13 -20.49 -0.85
CA GLU A 363 13.16 -20.08 -2.27
C GLU A 363 12.51 -18.69 -2.43
N TYR A 364 11.35 -18.49 -1.82
CA TYR A 364 10.61 -17.23 -1.89
C TYR A 364 11.35 -16.08 -1.21
N VAL A 365 11.87 -16.29 0.00
CA VAL A 365 12.70 -15.31 0.73
C VAL A 365 13.89 -14.89 -0.12
N LYS A 366 14.63 -15.86 -0.67
CA LYS A 366 15.81 -15.61 -1.49
C LYS A 366 15.44 -14.80 -2.74
N ALA A 367 14.40 -15.20 -3.46
CA ALA A 367 13.96 -14.53 -4.69
C ALA A 367 13.55 -13.08 -4.44
N SER A 368 12.73 -12.81 -3.42
CA SER A 368 12.30 -11.45 -3.04
C SER A 368 13.50 -10.55 -2.70
N ILE A 369 14.37 -11.00 -1.81
CA ILE A 369 15.53 -10.21 -1.38
C ILE A 369 16.52 -9.94 -2.53
N GLU A 370 16.80 -10.93 -3.37
CA GLU A 370 17.70 -10.77 -4.51
C GLU A 370 17.10 -9.83 -5.57
N HIS A 371 15.77 -9.94 -5.86
CA HIS A 371 15.08 -9.04 -6.77
C HIS A 371 15.12 -7.58 -6.29
N TYR A 372 14.68 -7.32 -5.08
CA TYR A 372 14.63 -5.96 -4.54
C TYR A 372 16.02 -5.35 -4.36
N SER A 373 17.02 -6.16 -3.95
CA SER A 373 18.40 -5.70 -3.83
C SER A 373 19.00 -5.26 -5.17
N LYS A 374 18.72 -6.00 -6.25
CA LYS A 374 19.15 -5.65 -7.60
C LYS A 374 18.41 -4.45 -8.16
N THR A 375 17.10 -4.36 -7.86
CA THR A 375 16.23 -3.38 -8.50
C THR A 375 16.27 -2.03 -7.80
N TRP A 376 16.24 -1.99 -6.47
CA TRP A 376 16.01 -0.76 -5.72
C TRP A 376 17.18 -0.33 -4.85
N PHE A 377 17.54 -1.15 -3.84
CA PHE A 377 18.61 -0.86 -2.88
C PHE A 377 19.08 -2.19 -2.28
N GLU A 378 20.39 -2.37 -2.06
CA GLU A 378 20.93 -3.63 -1.54
C GLU A 378 20.45 -3.91 -0.11
N TYR A 379 19.98 -5.12 0.13
CA TYR A 379 19.55 -5.62 1.45
C TYR A 379 20.65 -5.48 2.49
N PRO A 380 20.40 -4.82 3.64
CA PRO A 380 21.47 -4.47 4.57
C PRO A 380 21.76 -5.55 5.61
N TYR A 381 20.80 -6.43 5.90
CA TYR A 381 20.87 -7.33 7.04
C TYR A 381 21.53 -8.68 6.71
N PRO A 382 22.17 -9.34 7.71
CA PRO A 382 22.87 -10.62 7.49
C PRO A 382 21.95 -11.81 7.32
N MET A 383 20.69 -11.73 7.75
CA MET A 383 19.67 -12.78 7.59
C MET A 383 18.34 -12.16 7.18
N ALA A 384 17.54 -12.97 6.46
CA ALA A 384 16.14 -12.71 6.13
C ALA A 384 15.33 -13.93 6.56
N VAL A 385 14.48 -13.77 7.56
CA VAL A 385 13.79 -14.86 8.24
C VAL A 385 12.30 -14.78 7.97
N ASN A 386 11.72 -15.83 7.37
CA ASN A 386 10.28 -16.02 7.29
C ASN A 386 9.80 -16.97 8.39
N VAL A 387 8.69 -16.65 9.05
CA VAL A 387 8.09 -17.49 10.08
C VAL A 387 6.60 -17.68 9.81
N ALA A 388 6.16 -18.94 9.71
CA ALA A 388 4.74 -19.29 9.62
C ALA A 388 4.10 -19.29 11.02
N THR A 389 3.16 -18.36 11.26
CA THR A 389 2.53 -18.11 12.56
C THR A 389 1.02 -17.89 12.43
N SER A 390 0.35 -17.50 13.52
CA SER A 390 -1.04 -17.03 13.50
C SER A 390 -1.21 -15.62 12.91
N ILE A 391 -0.13 -14.83 12.81
CA ILE A 391 -0.12 -13.51 12.23
C ILE A 391 -0.02 -13.67 10.72
N SER A 392 -1.01 -13.16 9.97
CA SER A 392 -1.16 -13.46 8.55
C SER A 392 -0.39 -12.52 7.61
N GLY A 393 0.43 -11.66 8.13
CA GLY A 393 1.29 -10.72 7.39
C GLY A 393 1.78 -9.67 8.35
N MET A 394 3.11 -9.59 8.55
CA MET A 394 3.72 -8.56 9.37
C MET A 394 5.23 -8.52 9.17
N GLU A 395 5.76 -7.35 8.97
CA GLU A 395 7.16 -7.07 8.72
C GLU A 395 7.91 -6.55 9.94
N TYR A 396 9.16 -6.97 10.05
CA TYR A 396 10.16 -6.40 10.97
C TYR A 396 11.53 -6.44 10.31
N PRO A 397 12.49 -5.60 10.72
CA PRO A 397 13.84 -5.65 10.16
C PRO A 397 14.43 -7.06 10.23
N GLY A 398 14.62 -7.70 9.07
CA GLY A 398 15.25 -9.00 8.95
C GLY A 398 14.39 -10.22 9.33
N ILE A 399 13.15 -10.05 9.74
CA ILE A 399 12.21 -11.14 10.04
C ILE A 399 10.78 -10.74 9.69
N ILE A 400 10.02 -11.67 9.12
CA ILE A 400 8.62 -11.48 8.77
C ILE A 400 7.74 -12.58 9.37
N PHE A 401 6.48 -12.27 9.65
CA PHE A 401 5.47 -13.21 10.09
C PHE A 401 4.43 -13.42 8.99
N CYS A 402 4.09 -14.67 8.70
CA CYS A 402 3.19 -15.06 7.63
C CYS A 402 2.14 -16.06 8.13
N GLY A 403 0.99 -16.13 7.48
CA GLY A 403 -0.09 -17.02 7.86
C GLY A 403 0.27 -18.50 7.72
N TRP A 404 0.24 -19.26 8.79
CA TRP A 404 0.67 -20.68 8.79
C TRP A 404 -0.18 -21.63 7.94
N LYS A 405 -1.36 -21.17 7.48
CA LYS A 405 -2.29 -21.91 6.60
C LYS A 405 -2.18 -21.53 5.13
N ASP A 406 -1.36 -20.54 4.80
CA ASP A 406 -1.23 -20.06 3.43
C ASP A 406 -0.66 -21.12 2.50
N LYS A 407 -1.10 -21.07 1.24
CA LYS A 407 -0.74 -22.03 0.20
C LYS A 407 -0.49 -21.34 -1.13
N LYS A 408 0.40 -21.93 -1.96
CA LYS A 408 0.67 -21.52 -3.35
C LYS A 408 1.00 -20.03 -3.48
N GLU A 409 0.30 -19.34 -4.39
CA GLU A 409 0.45 -17.91 -4.64
C GLU A 409 0.32 -17.04 -3.39
N ASN A 410 -0.49 -17.45 -2.39
CA ASN A 410 -0.62 -16.68 -1.15
C ASN A 410 0.66 -16.73 -0.32
N VAL A 411 1.40 -17.86 -0.31
CA VAL A 411 2.68 -17.94 0.41
C VAL A 411 3.72 -17.06 -0.27
N TRP A 412 3.80 -17.09 -1.62
CA TRP A 412 4.64 -16.17 -2.35
C TRP A 412 4.27 -14.72 -2.06
N GLY A 413 2.99 -14.40 -2.24
CA GLY A 413 2.47 -13.03 -2.12
C GLY A 413 2.74 -12.43 -0.73
N VAL A 414 2.50 -13.18 0.36
CA VAL A 414 2.77 -12.67 1.71
C VAL A 414 4.28 -12.56 1.98
N ILE A 415 5.10 -13.54 1.58
CA ILE A 415 6.55 -13.46 1.79
C ILE A 415 7.17 -12.30 0.99
N ASP A 416 6.76 -12.11 -0.26
CA ASP A 416 7.25 -11.03 -1.11
C ASP A 416 6.81 -9.66 -0.60
N HIS A 417 5.56 -9.55 -0.14
CA HIS A 417 5.01 -8.33 0.45
C HIS A 417 5.75 -7.95 1.73
N GLU A 418 5.83 -8.86 2.70
CA GLU A 418 6.46 -8.57 3.99
C GLU A 418 7.97 -8.28 3.86
N PHE A 419 8.67 -8.92 2.93
CA PHE A 419 10.06 -8.54 2.65
C PHE A 419 10.20 -7.26 1.84
N GLY A 420 9.23 -6.88 1.03
CA GLY A 420 9.22 -5.59 0.35
C GLY A 420 9.21 -4.41 1.35
N HIS A 421 8.56 -4.58 2.50
CA HIS A 421 8.60 -3.64 3.62
C HIS A 421 10.01 -3.42 4.19
N THR A 422 10.99 -4.27 3.90
CA THR A 422 12.38 -3.95 4.21
C THR A 422 12.81 -2.62 3.57
N TRP A 423 12.31 -2.29 2.38
CA TRP A 423 12.57 -1.02 1.70
C TRP A 423 11.66 0.09 2.21
N PHE A 424 10.39 -0.20 2.44
CA PHE A 424 9.36 0.70 2.95
C PHE A 424 8.55 -0.01 4.04
N PRO A 425 8.70 0.31 5.33
CA PRO A 425 9.37 1.48 5.91
C PRO A 425 10.71 1.19 6.59
N MET A 426 11.25 -0.05 6.53
CA MET A 426 12.38 -0.40 7.40
C MET A 426 13.69 0.27 7.01
N ILE A 427 13.94 0.50 5.70
CA ILE A 427 15.10 1.30 5.22
C ILE A 427 14.71 2.77 5.07
N VAL A 428 13.61 3.07 4.38
CA VAL A 428 13.10 4.44 4.20
C VAL A 428 12.03 4.70 5.26
N GLY A 429 12.45 5.24 6.41
CA GLY A 429 11.70 5.27 7.66
C GLY A 429 10.61 6.34 7.72
N SER A 430 9.61 6.32 6.84
CA SER A 430 8.46 7.22 6.90
C SER A 430 7.64 7.05 8.18
N ASN A 431 6.83 8.07 8.51
CA ASN A 431 5.93 8.05 9.65
C ASN A 431 4.61 7.36 9.28
N GLU A 432 4.52 6.06 9.49
CA GLU A 432 3.35 5.25 9.17
C GLU A 432 2.15 5.57 10.07
N ARG A 433 2.38 6.03 11.32
CA ARG A 433 1.31 6.52 12.20
C ARG A 433 0.49 7.65 11.57
N LYS A 434 1.08 8.35 10.58
CA LYS A 434 0.44 9.45 9.85
C LYS A 434 0.21 9.15 8.38
N PHE A 435 1.14 8.49 7.74
CA PHE A 435 1.19 8.34 6.28
C PHE A 435 1.42 6.87 5.88
N GLY A 436 0.53 5.98 6.31
CA GLY A 436 0.63 4.53 6.02
C GLY A 436 0.69 4.19 4.53
N TRP A 437 0.24 5.07 3.65
CA TRP A 437 0.35 4.88 2.20
C TRP A 437 1.81 4.94 1.68
N MET A 438 2.74 5.57 2.41
CA MET A 438 4.17 5.60 2.05
C MET A 438 4.88 4.28 2.37
N ASP A 439 4.29 3.49 3.22
CA ASP A 439 4.65 2.14 3.55
C ASP A 439 3.96 1.18 2.57
N GLU A 440 2.70 0.92 2.73
CA GLU A 440 1.91 -0.08 2.04
C GLU A 440 1.79 0.16 0.52
N GLY A 441 1.65 1.43 0.14
CA GLY A 441 1.48 1.79 -1.27
C GLY A 441 2.76 1.66 -2.08
N PHE A 442 3.91 2.05 -1.51
CA PHE A 442 5.20 1.85 -2.14
C PHE A 442 5.53 0.36 -2.25
N ASN A 443 5.25 -0.37 -1.17
CA ASN A 443 5.45 -1.81 -1.14
C ASN A 443 4.54 -2.52 -2.16
N THR A 444 3.24 -2.23 -2.19
CA THR A 444 2.31 -2.78 -3.20
C THR A 444 2.83 -2.55 -4.63
N PHE A 445 3.37 -1.38 -4.93
CA PHE A 445 3.92 -1.07 -6.24
C PHE A 445 5.13 -1.95 -6.59
N ILE A 446 6.09 -2.12 -5.67
CA ILE A 446 7.28 -2.93 -5.94
C ILE A 446 6.97 -4.43 -6.00
N ASN A 447 5.95 -4.91 -5.25
CA ASN A 447 5.51 -6.31 -5.27
C ASN A 447 4.95 -6.73 -6.65
N VAL A 448 4.24 -5.84 -7.35
CA VAL A 448 3.79 -6.12 -8.73
C VAL A 448 4.97 -6.45 -9.62
N LEU A 449 6.04 -5.67 -9.54
CA LEU A 449 7.24 -5.84 -10.38
C LEU A 449 8.02 -7.11 -10.01
N SER A 450 8.11 -7.42 -8.72
CA SER A 450 8.74 -8.65 -8.22
C SER A 450 8.00 -9.89 -8.72
N SER A 451 6.67 -9.91 -8.55
CA SER A 451 5.83 -11.04 -8.95
C SER A 451 5.78 -11.24 -10.47
N GLU A 452 5.98 -10.17 -11.27
CA GLU A 452 6.11 -10.29 -12.73
C GLU A 452 7.38 -11.04 -13.15
N GLU A 453 8.47 -10.92 -12.38
CA GLU A 453 9.77 -11.53 -12.70
C GLU A 453 9.98 -12.91 -12.05
N PHE A 454 9.33 -13.16 -10.91
CA PHE A 454 9.54 -14.40 -10.16
C PHE A 454 9.28 -15.65 -11.03
N ASN A 455 10.31 -16.52 -11.15
CA ASN A 455 10.26 -17.76 -11.93
C ASN A 455 9.61 -17.59 -13.32
N ASN A 456 9.97 -16.51 -14.05
CA ASN A 456 9.39 -16.16 -15.35
C ASN A 456 7.85 -15.91 -15.29
N GLY A 457 7.36 -15.39 -14.20
CA GLY A 457 5.95 -15.02 -14.01
C GLY A 457 5.10 -16.15 -13.44
N GLU A 458 5.67 -17.07 -12.62
CA GLU A 458 4.90 -18.15 -11.95
C GLU A 458 3.66 -17.61 -11.23
N TYR A 459 3.79 -16.44 -10.59
CA TYR A 459 2.70 -15.77 -9.86
C TYR A 459 2.45 -14.35 -10.38
N LYS A 460 2.59 -14.17 -11.70
CA LYS A 460 2.34 -12.88 -12.32
C LYS A 460 0.96 -12.36 -11.98
N PRO A 461 0.83 -11.14 -11.44
CA PRO A 461 -0.45 -10.56 -11.11
C PRO A 461 -1.28 -10.29 -12.37
N ARG A 462 -2.60 -10.27 -12.22
CA ARG A 462 -3.48 -9.84 -13.30
C ARG A 462 -3.24 -8.35 -13.59
N PRO A 463 -3.29 -7.93 -14.86
CA PRO A 463 -3.21 -6.52 -15.20
C PRO A 463 -4.28 -5.69 -14.45
N THR A 464 -3.91 -4.49 -14.05
CA THR A 464 -4.81 -3.56 -13.38
C THR A 464 -6.01 -3.23 -14.29
N ALA A 465 -7.21 -3.48 -13.79
CA ALA A 465 -8.46 -3.15 -14.50
C ALA A 465 -8.77 -1.65 -14.32
N TRP A 466 -8.09 -0.79 -15.08
CA TRP A 466 -8.08 0.66 -14.91
C TRP A 466 -9.46 1.32 -14.93
N HIS A 467 -10.39 0.83 -15.74
CA HIS A 467 -11.77 1.36 -15.76
C HIS A 467 -12.51 1.08 -14.44
N ASN A 468 -12.22 -0.03 -13.74
CA ASN A 468 -12.76 -0.28 -12.41
C ASN A 468 -12.15 0.67 -11.38
N VAL A 469 -10.83 0.89 -11.47
CA VAL A 469 -10.16 1.92 -10.68
C VAL A 469 -10.82 3.27 -10.90
N GLY A 470 -11.05 3.68 -12.16
CA GLY A 470 -11.71 4.95 -12.50
C GLY A 470 -13.09 5.09 -11.89
N ARG A 471 -13.89 4.02 -11.86
CA ARG A 471 -15.21 4.03 -11.21
C ARG A 471 -15.15 4.16 -9.69
N SER A 472 -14.09 3.68 -9.06
CA SER A 472 -13.91 3.82 -7.60
C SER A 472 -13.46 5.22 -7.18
N LEU A 473 -12.82 5.98 -8.08
CA LEU A 473 -12.38 7.34 -7.80
C LEU A 473 -13.58 8.26 -7.50
N GLY A 474 -13.41 9.16 -6.55
CA GLY A 474 -14.45 10.09 -6.12
C GLY A 474 -15.61 9.44 -5.37
N ASN A 475 -15.47 8.19 -4.92
CA ASN A 475 -16.45 7.56 -4.05
C ASN A 475 -16.44 8.25 -2.67
N PRO A 476 -17.55 8.89 -2.23
CA PRO A 476 -17.59 9.62 -0.96
C PRO A 476 -17.53 8.72 0.28
N ALA A 477 -17.64 7.40 0.11
CA ALA A 477 -17.49 6.43 1.20
C ALA A 477 -16.02 6.09 1.52
N LEU A 478 -15.08 6.56 0.70
CA LEU A 478 -13.64 6.36 0.86
C LEU A 478 -13.02 7.64 1.41
N GLU A 479 -12.24 7.51 2.47
CA GLU A 479 -11.45 8.60 3.03
C GLU A 479 -10.29 8.96 2.07
N ASN A 480 -9.70 10.12 2.30
CA ASN A 480 -8.47 10.50 1.62
C ASN A 480 -7.30 9.66 2.15
N MET A 481 -6.43 9.16 1.26
CA MET A 481 -5.25 8.37 1.67
C MET A 481 -4.22 9.16 2.51
N MET A 482 -4.31 10.50 2.53
CA MET A 482 -3.48 11.35 3.41
C MET A 482 -3.98 11.38 4.85
N LEU A 483 -5.15 10.78 5.15
CA LEU A 483 -5.61 10.61 6.51
C LEU A 483 -4.78 9.55 7.21
N MET A 484 -4.56 9.72 8.53
CA MET A 484 -3.85 8.72 9.31
C MET A 484 -4.63 7.38 9.33
N PRO A 485 -3.95 6.22 9.33
CA PRO A 485 -4.58 4.90 9.26
C PRO A 485 -5.65 4.67 10.35
N ASP A 486 -5.37 5.06 11.57
CA ASP A 486 -6.32 4.93 12.70
C ASP A 486 -7.58 5.80 12.57
N GLY A 487 -7.60 6.74 11.64
CA GLY A 487 -8.76 7.57 11.31
C GLY A 487 -9.60 7.03 10.16
N MET A 488 -9.17 5.95 9.51
CA MET A 488 -9.87 5.33 8.39
C MET A 488 -10.83 4.24 8.87
N ALA A 489 -11.91 4.03 8.12
CA ALA A 489 -12.72 2.83 8.31
C ALA A 489 -11.91 1.60 7.88
N GLU A 490 -11.88 0.56 8.72
CA GLU A 490 -11.06 -0.65 8.51
C GLU A 490 -11.26 -1.28 7.11
N ARG A 491 -12.51 -1.29 6.60
CA ARG A 491 -12.84 -1.80 5.25
C ARG A 491 -12.20 -1.00 4.11
N ASN A 492 -11.77 0.24 4.36
CA ASN A 492 -11.20 1.15 3.36
C ASN A 492 -9.67 1.17 3.39
N ILE A 493 -9.04 0.58 4.40
CA ILE A 493 -7.58 0.56 4.58
C ILE A 493 -6.90 -0.05 3.35
N GLY A 494 -7.33 -1.22 2.90
CA GLY A 494 -6.75 -1.89 1.72
C GLY A 494 -6.81 -1.05 0.44
N TYR A 495 -7.87 -0.27 0.26
CA TYR A 495 -7.97 0.65 -0.88
C TYR A 495 -7.04 1.87 -0.70
N ASN A 496 -7.13 2.54 0.46
CA ASN A 496 -6.48 3.84 0.66
C ASN A 496 -4.98 3.75 0.89
N LEU A 497 -4.50 2.72 1.58
CA LEU A 497 -3.07 2.59 1.91
C LEU A 497 -2.31 1.74 0.90
N TYR A 498 -2.91 0.70 0.30
CA TYR A 498 -2.28 -0.27 -0.60
C TYR A 498 -2.57 0.04 -2.07
N SER A 499 -3.83 -0.15 -2.49
CA SER A 499 -4.18 -0.18 -3.90
C SER A 499 -4.04 1.18 -4.57
N LYS A 500 -4.68 2.22 -4.06
CA LYS A 500 -4.72 3.54 -4.69
C LYS A 500 -3.34 4.18 -4.83
N PRO A 501 -2.46 4.21 -3.80
CA PRO A 501 -1.10 4.73 -3.97
C PRO A 501 -0.26 3.85 -4.89
N GLY A 502 -0.36 2.52 -4.82
CA GLY A 502 0.32 1.60 -5.73
C GLY A 502 -0.05 1.86 -7.19
N TRP A 503 -1.34 1.98 -7.51
CA TRP A 503 -1.82 2.35 -8.84
C TRP A 503 -1.33 3.73 -9.29
N GLY A 504 -1.22 4.69 -8.37
CA GLY A 504 -0.66 6.00 -8.68
C GLY A 504 0.77 5.93 -9.16
N LEU A 505 1.60 5.12 -8.50
CA LEU A 505 2.98 4.90 -8.93
C LEU A 505 3.07 4.12 -10.25
N GLU A 506 2.19 3.15 -10.46
CA GLU A 506 2.09 2.41 -11.73
C GLU A 506 1.73 3.34 -12.90
N LEU A 507 0.75 4.24 -12.72
CA LEU A 507 0.39 5.26 -13.72
C LEU A 507 1.54 6.20 -14.04
N LEU A 508 2.20 6.74 -13.00
CA LEU A 508 3.37 7.61 -13.18
C LEU A 508 4.46 6.91 -13.99
N ARG A 509 4.81 5.69 -13.60
CA ARG A 509 5.86 4.92 -14.25
C ARG A 509 5.53 4.53 -15.69
N ASN A 510 4.30 4.07 -15.95
CA ASN A 510 3.97 3.44 -17.23
C ASN A 510 3.35 4.41 -18.24
N GLN A 511 2.61 5.44 -17.80
CA GLN A 511 1.82 6.29 -18.71
C GLN A 511 2.22 7.76 -18.72
N ILE A 512 2.77 8.29 -17.63
CA ILE A 512 3.01 9.74 -17.46
C ILE A 512 4.49 10.07 -17.67
N VAL A 513 5.36 9.56 -16.79
CA VAL A 513 6.80 9.89 -16.78
C VAL A 513 7.61 8.99 -17.72
N GLY A 514 7.26 7.70 -17.75
CA GLY A 514 8.05 6.65 -18.41
C GLY A 514 9.00 5.93 -17.44
N LYS A 515 9.20 4.63 -17.69
CA LYS A 515 9.90 3.70 -16.79
C LYS A 515 11.30 4.17 -16.40
N GLU A 516 12.10 4.58 -17.36
CA GLU A 516 13.51 4.94 -17.13
C GLU A 516 13.65 6.11 -16.15
N ARG A 517 12.95 7.22 -16.41
CA ARG A 517 13.01 8.43 -15.56
C ARG A 517 12.40 8.18 -14.18
N PHE A 518 11.26 7.46 -14.14
CA PHE A 518 10.61 7.12 -12.88
C PHE A 518 11.52 6.24 -12.02
N ASP A 519 12.04 5.14 -12.57
CA ASP A 519 12.88 4.19 -11.83
C ASP A 519 14.16 4.86 -11.33
N TYR A 520 14.75 5.77 -12.10
CA TYR A 520 15.88 6.58 -11.66
C TYR A 520 15.52 7.48 -10.47
N ALA A 521 14.44 8.26 -10.58
CA ALA A 521 14.02 9.19 -9.52
C ALA A 521 13.66 8.44 -8.23
N PHE A 522 12.97 7.29 -8.34
CA PHE A 522 12.57 6.48 -7.21
C PHE A 522 13.77 5.83 -6.51
N LYS A 523 14.77 5.37 -7.24
CA LYS A 523 16.04 4.88 -6.68
C LYS A 523 16.81 5.96 -5.94
N GLU A 524 16.91 7.16 -6.50
CA GLU A 524 17.56 8.30 -5.83
C GLU A 524 16.81 8.72 -4.57
N TYR A 525 15.46 8.67 -4.57
CA TYR A 525 14.66 8.87 -3.36
C TYR A 525 15.01 7.85 -2.27
N ILE A 526 15.01 6.54 -2.58
CA ILE A 526 15.37 5.49 -1.63
C ILE A 526 16.79 5.71 -1.08
N LYS A 527 17.76 5.96 -1.95
CA LYS A 527 19.17 6.18 -1.57
C LYS A 527 19.34 7.40 -0.66
N ASN A 528 18.67 8.50 -0.96
CA ASN A 528 18.77 9.74 -0.19
C ASN A 528 18.14 9.60 1.20
N TRP A 529 17.06 8.85 1.30
CA TRP A 529 16.28 8.68 2.52
C TRP A 529 16.52 7.34 3.24
N ALA A 530 17.45 6.51 2.74
CA ALA A 530 17.87 5.30 3.45
C ALA A 530 18.30 5.63 4.89
N TYR A 531 17.68 4.96 5.85
CA TYR A 531 17.87 5.12 7.30
C TYR A 531 17.55 6.53 7.82
N LYS A 532 16.62 7.20 7.19
CA LYS A 532 16.13 8.54 7.55
C LYS A 532 14.60 8.58 7.54
N HIS A 533 14.05 9.74 7.90
CA HIS A 533 12.62 9.96 8.10
C HIS A 533 12.05 10.95 7.07
N PRO A 534 11.69 10.50 5.83
CA PRO A 534 11.06 11.37 4.84
C PRO A 534 9.58 11.63 5.17
N THR A 535 9.07 12.73 4.60
CA THR A 535 7.65 13.07 4.58
C THR A 535 7.08 12.88 3.17
N PRO A 536 5.75 12.92 2.97
CA PRO A 536 5.13 12.96 1.64
C PRO A 536 5.71 14.06 0.73
N ILE A 537 6.00 15.23 1.29
CA ILE A 537 6.55 16.37 0.55
C ILE A 537 7.96 16.06 0.05
N ASP A 538 8.78 15.40 0.85
CA ASP A 538 10.12 14.98 0.43
C ASP A 538 10.05 14.00 -0.74
N PHE A 539 9.09 13.08 -0.72
CA PHE A 539 8.85 12.16 -1.84
C PHE A 539 8.38 12.90 -3.09
N PHE A 540 7.36 13.75 -3.00
CA PHE A 540 6.84 14.48 -4.16
C PHE A 540 7.94 15.33 -4.82
N ARG A 541 8.70 16.09 -4.03
CA ARG A 541 9.84 16.88 -4.52
C ARG A 541 10.94 16.04 -5.14
N SER A 542 11.24 14.87 -4.53
CA SER A 542 12.25 13.95 -5.09
C SER A 542 11.83 13.45 -6.47
N MET A 543 10.55 13.13 -6.64
CA MET A 543 10.02 12.68 -7.93
C MET A 543 9.98 13.82 -8.95
N ASP A 544 9.50 15.02 -8.60
CA ASP A 544 9.48 16.17 -9.48
C ASP A 544 10.89 16.51 -9.98
N ASN A 545 11.86 16.60 -9.08
CA ASN A 545 13.25 16.91 -9.43
C ASN A 545 13.96 15.79 -10.18
N GLY A 546 13.75 14.52 -9.75
CA GLY A 546 14.41 13.37 -10.36
C GLY A 546 13.88 13.04 -11.76
N THR A 547 12.62 13.33 -12.04
CA THR A 547 12.01 13.12 -13.36
C THR A 547 12.13 14.34 -14.28
N GLY A 548 12.32 15.54 -13.70
CA GLY A 548 12.32 16.81 -14.43
C GLY A 548 10.93 17.23 -14.90
N GLU A 549 9.87 16.77 -14.23
CA GLU A 549 8.47 17.09 -14.53
C GLU A 549 7.81 17.81 -13.36
N ASP A 550 6.91 18.76 -13.64
CA ASP A 550 5.99 19.29 -12.64
C ASP A 550 4.79 18.34 -12.52
N LEU A 551 4.82 17.49 -11.49
CA LEU A 551 3.77 16.52 -11.20
C LEU A 551 2.74 17.05 -10.20
N SER A 552 2.72 18.35 -9.90
CA SER A 552 1.81 18.96 -8.91
C SER A 552 0.34 18.64 -9.18
N TRP A 553 -0.06 18.60 -10.46
CA TRP A 553 -1.42 18.23 -10.87
C TRP A 553 -1.76 16.79 -10.46
N PHE A 554 -0.78 15.88 -10.57
CA PHE A 554 -0.95 14.46 -10.22
C PHE A 554 -1.02 14.27 -8.70
N TRP A 555 -0.10 14.89 -7.94
CA TRP A 555 -0.11 14.86 -6.49
C TRP A 555 -1.42 15.40 -5.93
N ARG A 556 -1.91 16.52 -6.47
CA ARG A 556 -3.18 17.12 -6.08
C ARG A 556 -4.35 16.21 -6.38
N GLY A 557 -4.46 15.71 -7.60
CA GLY A 557 -5.64 14.96 -8.02
C GLY A 557 -5.70 13.54 -7.49
N TRP A 558 -4.55 12.86 -7.45
CA TRP A 558 -4.48 11.45 -7.07
C TRP A 558 -4.18 11.23 -5.59
N PHE A 559 -3.13 11.88 -5.04
CA PHE A 559 -2.67 11.65 -3.66
C PHE A 559 -3.42 12.51 -2.64
N MET A 560 -3.57 13.82 -2.89
CA MET A 560 -4.22 14.73 -1.95
C MET A 560 -5.75 14.73 -2.08
N ASN A 561 -6.28 14.22 -3.19
CA ASN A 561 -7.70 14.08 -3.48
C ASN A 561 -7.98 12.71 -4.09
N SER A 562 -9.20 12.53 -4.59
CA SER A 562 -9.64 11.35 -5.33
C SER A 562 -10.44 11.80 -6.55
N TRP A 563 -9.77 12.55 -7.44
CA TRP A 563 -10.40 13.11 -8.62
C TRP A 563 -10.68 12.04 -9.66
N LYS A 564 -11.86 12.11 -10.25
CA LYS A 564 -12.28 11.21 -11.34
C LYS A 564 -11.59 11.58 -12.64
N VAL A 565 -11.43 10.56 -13.50
CA VAL A 565 -11.00 10.68 -14.89
C VAL A 565 -12.20 10.36 -15.77
N ASP A 566 -12.50 11.20 -16.75
CA ASP A 566 -13.45 10.94 -17.83
C ASP A 566 -13.02 11.79 -19.05
N GLN A 567 -12.47 11.15 -20.06
CA GLN A 567 -12.18 11.75 -21.35
C GLN A 567 -13.21 11.28 -22.39
N SER A 568 -13.52 12.09 -23.38
CA SER A 568 -14.53 11.71 -24.39
C SER A 568 -14.15 12.16 -25.77
N ILE A 569 -14.49 11.36 -26.80
CA ILE A 569 -14.46 11.77 -28.20
C ILE A 569 -15.79 12.41 -28.53
N THR A 570 -15.80 13.72 -28.79
CA THR A 570 -17.05 14.45 -29.05
C THR A 570 -17.27 14.78 -30.52
N GLU A 571 -16.20 14.78 -31.32
CA GLU A 571 -16.30 15.14 -32.73
C GLU A 571 -15.14 14.56 -33.53
N VAL A 572 -15.43 14.03 -34.74
CA VAL A 572 -14.43 13.66 -35.75
C VAL A 572 -14.86 14.27 -37.06
N LYS A 573 -14.14 15.29 -37.55
CA LYS A 573 -14.48 16.04 -38.76
C LYS A 573 -13.40 15.96 -39.81
N PRO A 574 -13.72 15.66 -41.09
CA PRO A 574 -12.73 15.76 -42.17
C PRO A 574 -12.37 17.20 -42.46
N PHE A 575 -11.12 17.43 -42.84
CA PHE A 575 -10.70 18.68 -43.47
C PHE A 575 -10.15 18.42 -44.87
N MET A 576 -10.43 19.39 -45.78
CA MET A 576 -10.12 19.27 -47.18
C MET A 576 -8.97 20.24 -47.56
N LYS A 577 -8.14 19.80 -48.49
CA LYS A 577 -7.19 20.65 -49.19
C LYS A 577 -7.37 20.48 -50.68
N GLU A 578 -7.57 21.57 -51.42
CA GLU A 578 -7.82 21.53 -52.87
C GLU A 578 -8.98 20.55 -53.26
N ALA A 579 -10.11 20.60 -52.51
CA ALA A 579 -11.26 19.75 -52.69
C ALA A 579 -11.00 18.23 -52.48
N ARG A 580 -9.83 17.84 -51.92
CA ARG A 580 -9.49 16.46 -51.59
C ARG A 580 -9.37 16.27 -50.07
N LEU A 581 -9.72 15.09 -49.59
CA LEU A 581 -9.52 14.76 -48.18
C LEU A 581 -8.01 14.89 -47.83
N ALA A 582 -7.70 15.71 -46.85
CA ALA A 582 -6.34 15.93 -46.36
C ALA A 582 -6.14 15.41 -44.91
N GLY A 583 -7.24 15.11 -44.22
CA GLY A 583 -7.17 14.57 -42.87
C GLY A 583 -8.44 14.77 -42.06
N TYR A 584 -8.32 14.58 -40.76
CA TYR A 584 -9.40 14.77 -39.78
C TYR A 584 -8.93 15.57 -38.58
N THR A 585 -9.86 16.30 -37.99
CA THR A 585 -9.74 16.84 -36.64
C THR A 585 -10.57 15.98 -35.70
N ILE A 586 -9.97 15.50 -34.61
CA ILE A 586 -10.60 14.69 -33.59
C ILE A 586 -10.66 15.52 -32.32
N LYS A 587 -11.87 15.82 -31.83
CA LYS A 587 -12.06 16.61 -30.61
C LYS A 587 -12.20 15.67 -29.42
N VAL A 588 -11.28 15.83 -28.47
CA VAL A 588 -11.30 15.14 -27.17
C VAL A 588 -11.62 16.16 -26.09
N ASN A 589 -12.56 15.85 -25.22
CA ASN A 589 -12.88 16.67 -24.04
C ASN A 589 -12.38 15.97 -22.78
N ASN A 590 -11.96 16.75 -21.79
CA ASN A 590 -11.79 16.29 -20.42
C ASN A 590 -13.03 16.68 -19.61
N LEU A 591 -13.78 15.71 -19.12
CA LEU A 591 -15.10 15.93 -18.50
C LEU A 591 -15.00 15.97 -16.96
N GLU A 592 -14.00 15.30 -16.37
CA GLU A 592 -13.83 15.21 -14.94
C GLU A 592 -12.49 15.87 -14.50
N LYS A 593 -12.30 16.04 -13.19
CA LYS A 593 -11.24 16.88 -12.61
C LYS A 593 -9.81 16.42 -12.88
N MET A 594 -9.57 15.11 -13.03
CA MET A 594 -8.23 14.55 -13.19
C MET A 594 -7.81 14.57 -14.67
N PRO A 595 -6.81 15.36 -15.06
CA PRO A 595 -6.28 15.29 -16.42
C PRO A 595 -5.41 14.02 -16.57
N MET A 596 -5.43 13.45 -17.79
CA MET A 596 -4.58 12.32 -18.18
C MET A 596 -4.06 12.55 -19.61
N PRO A 597 -2.97 11.92 -20.03
CA PRO A 597 -2.55 11.90 -21.43
C PRO A 597 -3.67 11.37 -22.33
N ILE A 598 -3.73 11.85 -23.57
CA ILE A 598 -4.67 11.34 -24.57
C ILE A 598 -3.99 10.21 -25.34
N ILE A 599 -4.61 9.03 -25.40
CA ILE A 599 -4.13 7.90 -26.18
C ILE A 599 -5.25 7.56 -27.19
N LEU A 600 -5.04 7.89 -28.48
CA LEU A 600 -6.01 7.63 -29.54
C LEU A 600 -5.51 6.52 -30.46
N GLN A 601 -6.36 5.54 -30.73
CA GLN A 601 -6.17 4.62 -31.84
C GLN A 601 -7.12 5.00 -32.97
N ILE A 602 -6.55 5.22 -34.16
CA ILE A 602 -7.27 5.57 -35.36
C ILE A 602 -7.22 4.39 -36.31
N LYS A 603 -8.41 3.88 -36.72
CA LYS A 603 -8.54 2.80 -37.68
C LYS A 603 -9.13 3.35 -38.99
N LEU A 604 -8.43 3.17 -40.09
CA LEU A 604 -8.85 3.58 -41.42
C LEU A 604 -9.77 2.51 -42.05
N LYS A 605 -10.54 2.89 -43.10
CA LYS A 605 -11.37 1.94 -43.83
C LYS A 605 -10.55 0.84 -44.51
N SER A 606 -9.29 1.11 -44.88
CA SER A 606 -8.36 0.10 -45.39
C SER A 606 -7.96 -0.97 -44.34
N GLY A 607 -8.28 -0.75 -43.07
CA GLY A 607 -7.84 -1.61 -41.97
C GLY A 607 -6.55 -1.20 -41.31
N LYS A 608 -5.81 -0.19 -41.85
CA LYS A 608 -4.61 0.36 -41.20
C LYS A 608 -5.00 0.97 -39.87
N THR A 609 -4.18 0.72 -38.85
CA THR A 609 -4.36 1.25 -37.50
C THR A 609 -3.12 2.04 -37.08
N GLU A 610 -3.32 3.18 -36.43
CA GLU A 610 -2.26 4.04 -35.90
C GLU A 610 -2.64 4.54 -34.52
N THR A 611 -1.65 4.61 -33.62
CA THR A 611 -1.84 5.10 -32.25
C THR A 611 -1.12 6.43 -32.09
N ILE A 612 -1.83 7.44 -31.57
CA ILE A 612 -1.30 8.78 -31.26
C ILE A 612 -1.37 8.96 -29.74
N LYS A 613 -0.23 9.37 -29.15
CA LYS A 613 -0.17 9.80 -27.74
C LYS A 613 0.01 11.32 -27.71
N VAL A 614 -0.80 12.00 -26.90
CA VAL A 614 -0.72 13.44 -26.67
C VAL A 614 -0.46 13.67 -25.18
N PRO A 615 0.55 14.48 -24.82
CA PRO A 615 0.91 14.66 -23.41
C PRO A 615 -0.19 15.38 -22.62
N VAL A 616 -0.16 15.25 -21.32
CA VAL A 616 -1.13 15.83 -20.37
C VAL A 616 -1.16 17.37 -20.44
N ASP A 617 -0.08 17.98 -20.86
CA ASP A 617 0.12 19.45 -20.97
C ASP A 617 -0.94 20.14 -21.83
N VAL A 618 -1.57 19.45 -22.75
CA VAL A 618 -2.65 20.01 -23.57
C VAL A 618 -3.83 20.49 -22.72
N TRP A 619 -3.96 19.97 -21.52
CA TRP A 619 -5.01 20.33 -20.57
C TRP A 619 -4.70 21.56 -19.72
N MET A 620 -3.47 22.10 -19.75
CA MET A 620 -3.09 23.26 -18.93
C MET A 620 -3.93 24.52 -19.18
N LYS A 621 -4.48 24.67 -20.39
CA LYS A 621 -5.27 25.83 -20.77
C LYS A 621 -6.64 25.46 -21.36
N ASN A 622 -6.90 24.18 -21.56
CA ASN A 622 -8.03 23.76 -22.36
C ASN A 622 -8.87 22.71 -21.62
N THR A 623 -10.17 22.78 -21.80
CA THR A 623 -11.10 21.72 -21.40
C THR A 623 -11.39 20.74 -22.55
N SER A 624 -10.96 21.08 -23.77
CA SER A 624 -11.02 20.24 -24.96
C SER A 624 -9.78 20.42 -25.80
N TRP A 625 -9.37 19.38 -26.51
CA TRP A 625 -8.22 19.40 -27.41
C TRP A 625 -8.59 18.87 -28.79
N LEU A 626 -8.04 19.49 -29.85
CA LEU A 626 -8.22 19.06 -31.24
C LEU A 626 -6.94 18.34 -31.71
N VAL A 627 -7.03 17.03 -31.83
CA VAL A 627 -5.97 16.22 -32.42
C VAL A 627 -6.13 16.25 -33.94
N ARG A 628 -5.10 16.71 -34.64
CA ARG A 628 -5.07 16.70 -36.10
C ARG A 628 -4.40 15.45 -36.62
N TYR A 629 -5.09 14.71 -37.47
CA TYR A 629 -4.59 13.51 -38.13
C TYR A 629 -4.61 13.68 -39.65
N ASN A 630 -3.44 13.69 -40.30
CA ASN A 630 -3.32 13.83 -41.73
C ASN A 630 -3.47 12.47 -42.42
N THR A 631 -4.43 12.35 -43.31
CA THR A 631 -4.66 11.15 -44.11
C THR A 631 -5.52 11.50 -45.33
N THR A 632 -5.35 10.73 -46.41
CA THR A 632 -6.22 10.78 -47.60
C THR A 632 -7.26 9.68 -47.60
N GLU A 633 -7.21 8.79 -46.59
CA GLU A 633 -8.16 7.69 -46.40
C GLU A 633 -9.22 8.06 -45.37
N GLU A 634 -10.42 7.46 -45.53
CA GLU A 634 -11.49 7.66 -44.57
C GLU A 634 -11.24 6.89 -43.26
N ILE A 635 -11.49 7.59 -42.13
CA ILE A 635 -11.49 6.97 -40.84
C ILE A 635 -12.73 6.09 -40.67
N LYS A 636 -12.53 4.84 -40.27
CA LYS A 636 -13.60 3.92 -39.89
C LYS A 636 -13.99 4.07 -38.42
N GLU A 637 -12.98 4.22 -37.54
CA GLU A 637 -13.17 4.19 -36.10
C GLU A 637 -12.07 4.96 -35.40
N VAL A 638 -12.41 5.63 -34.31
CA VAL A 638 -11.45 6.23 -33.36
C VAL A 638 -11.77 5.71 -31.97
N ILE A 639 -10.77 5.21 -31.27
CA ILE A 639 -10.90 4.70 -29.90
C ILE A 639 -9.94 5.48 -29.01
N LEU A 640 -10.46 6.01 -27.92
CA LEU A 640 -9.70 6.60 -26.83
C LEU A 640 -9.32 5.50 -25.85
N ASP A 641 -8.04 5.48 -25.48
CA ASP A 641 -7.45 4.47 -24.59
C ASP A 641 -7.79 3.01 -24.96
N PRO A 642 -7.38 2.54 -26.16
CA PRO A 642 -7.77 1.23 -26.70
C PRO A 642 -7.28 0.06 -25.83
N GLU A 643 -6.17 0.23 -25.13
CA GLU A 643 -5.57 -0.79 -24.25
C GLU A 643 -6.07 -0.68 -22.81
N LYS A 644 -6.97 0.28 -22.54
CA LYS A 644 -7.54 0.53 -21.20
C LYS A 644 -6.44 0.75 -20.13
N LEU A 645 -5.51 1.64 -20.41
CA LEU A 645 -4.35 1.96 -19.55
C LEU A 645 -4.57 3.17 -18.63
N ILE A 646 -5.68 3.89 -18.84
CA ILE A 646 -6.06 5.09 -18.09
C ILE A 646 -7.28 4.76 -17.20
N PRO A 647 -7.34 5.29 -15.97
CA PRO A 647 -8.47 5.04 -15.06
C PRO A 647 -9.70 5.88 -15.44
N ASP A 648 -10.14 5.77 -16.70
CA ASP A 648 -11.37 6.39 -17.18
C ASP A 648 -12.58 5.61 -16.68
N GLY A 649 -13.41 6.26 -15.86
CA GLY A 649 -14.59 5.65 -15.26
C GLY A 649 -15.77 5.46 -16.23
N ASN A 650 -15.71 6.06 -17.43
CA ASN A 650 -16.79 6.08 -18.42
C ASN A 650 -16.31 5.69 -19.81
N ALA A 651 -16.06 4.43 -20.02
CA ALA A 651 -15.59 3.92 -21.32
C ALA A 651 -16.63 4.05 -22.46
N GLN A 652 -17.87 4.47 -22.18
CA GLN A 652 -18.94 4.54 -23.18
C GLN A 652 -18.78 5.69 -24.18
N ASN A 653 -18.10 6.76 -23.78
CA ASN A 653 -17.84 7.95 -24.61
C ASN A 653 -16.44 7.94 -25.25
N ASN A 654 -15.71 6.81 -25.13
CA ASN A 654 -14.34 6.63 -25.62
C ASN A 654 -14.25 6.13 -27.07
N ARG A 655 -15.36 5.98 -27.77
CA ARG A 655 -15.39 5.39 -29.11
C ARG A 655 -16.23 6.21 -30.07
N TRP A 656 -15.69 6.45 -31.27
CA TRP A 656 -16.41 7.02 -32.41
C TRP A 656 -16.31 6.10 -33.63
N VAL A 657 -17.40 5.97 -34.42
CA VAL A 657 -17.49 5.15 -35.65
C VAL A 657 -18.09 5.99 -36.78
N SER A 658 -17.61 5.80 -38.01
CA SER A 658 -18.01 6.61 -39.19
C SER A 658 -19.41 6.38 -39.73
N ASP A 659 -20.11 5.34 -39.36
CA ASP A 659 -21.38 4.91 -40.01
C ASP A 659 -22.66 5.50 -39.38
N GLY A 660 -22.60 6.80 -38.98
CA GLY A 660 -23.80 7.60 -38.69
C GLY A 660 -24.43 7.40 -37.31
N ASN A 661 -24.11 6.37 -36.57
CA ASN A 661 -24.47 6.24 -35.16
C ASN A 661 -23.34 6.78 -34.28
N ASN A 662 -23.21 8.10 -34.30
CA ASN A 662 -22.34 8.86 -33.44
C ASN A 662 -22.84 8.79 -32.01
N ALA A 663 -22.08 8.20 -31.17
CA ALA A 663 -22.29 7.65 -29.87
C ALA A 663 -22.83 6.21 -29.97
N VAL A 664 -22.10 5.28 -29.38
CA VAL A 664 -22.80 4.20 -28.67
C VAL A 664 -23.57 4.94 -27.58
N SER A 665 -24.82 5.35 -27.91
CA SER A 665 -25.79 5.67 -26.87
C SER A 665 -25.77 4.45 -25.97
N ALA A 666 -25.50 4.64 -24.70
CA ALA A 666 -25.61 3.60 -23.70
C ALA A 666 -26.88 2.82 -24.06
N PRO A 667 -26.83 1.50 -24.24
CA PRO A 667 -27.99 0.78 -24.68
C PRO A 667 -29.13 1.21 -23.78
N ASN A 668 -30.29 1.54 -24.38
CA ASN A 668 -31.43 1.99 -23.57
C ASN A 668 -31.75 0.88 -22.55
N ILE A 669 -31.30 1.10 -21.33
CA ILE A 669 -31.44 0.15 -20.23
C ILE A 669 -32.80 0.23 -19.55
N ASP A 670 -33.65 1.21 -19.91
CA ASP A 670 -34.94 1.44 -19.25
C ASP A 670 -35.85 0.19 -19.32
N GLY A 671 -35.77 -0.57 -20.41
CA GLY A 671 -36.48 -1.86 -20.55
C GLY A 671 -35.97 -2.99 -19.67
N LEU A 672 -34.73 -2.85 -19.16
CA LEU A 672 -34.06 -3.84 -18.29
C LEU A 672 -34.32 -3.60 -16.79
N LEU A 673 -34.87 -2.44 -16.43
CA LEU A 673 -35.08 -2.07 -15.02
C LEU A 673 -36.24 -2.88 -14.43
N GLY A 674 -36.11 -3.27 -13.16
CA GLY A 674 -37.12 -4.03 -12.42
C GLY A 674 -36.53 -5.12 -11.55
N THR A 675 -37.36 -5.85 -10.86
CA THR A 675 -36.98 -6.99 -10.02
C THR A 675 -37.12 -8.29 -10.77
N TYR A 676 -36.15 -9.17 -10.57
CA TYR A 676 -36.06 -10.46 -11.24
C TYR A 676 -35.89 -11.58 -10.21
N SER A 677 -36.57 -12.69 -10.44
CA SER A 677 -36.55 -13.89 -9.59
C SER A 677 -36.09 -15.10 -10.38
N SER A 678 -35.44 -16.04 -9.70
CA SER A 678 -35.03 -17.33 -10.26
C SER A 678 -35.79 -18.48 -9.59
N ALA A 679 -36.21 -19.46 -10.40
CA ALA A 679 -36.76 -20.70 -9.86
C ALA A 679 -35.68 -21.64 -9.29
N ALA A 680 -34.42 -21.46 -9.68
CA ALA A 680 -33.29 -22.31 -9.30
C ALA A 680 -32.64 -21.91 -7.97
N ILE A 681 -32.68 -20.62 -7.60
CA ILE A 681 -32.09 -20.09 -6.40
C ILE A 681 -33.01 -19.04 -5.76
N PRO A 682 -33.16 -19.03 -4.41
CA PRO A 682 -34.13 -18.17 -3.71
C PRO A 682 -33.60 -16.74 -3.50
N ILE A 683 -33.09 -16.12 -4.55
CA ILE A 683 -32.64 -14.72 -4.52
C ILE A 683 -33.44 -13.88 -5.52
N LYS A 684 -33.61 -12.61 -5.17
CA LYS A 684 -34.15 -11.58 -6.06
C LYS A 684 -33.07 -10.58 -6.40
N ILE A 685 -33.00 -10.19 -7.67
CA ILE A 685 -32.09 -9.16 -8.16
C ILE A 685 -32.93 -7.98 -8.66
N THR A 686 -32.71 -6.81 -8.07
CA THR A 686 -33.32 -5.56 -8.54
C THR A 686 -32.32 -4.82 -9.42
N LEU A 687 -32.71 -4.60 -10.67
CA LEU A 687 -31.94 -3.79 -11.62
C LEU A 687 -32.46 -2.36 -11.62
N SER A 688 -31.57 -1.42 -11.43
CA SER A 688 -31.85 0.01 -11.34
C SER A 688 -30.92 0.80 -12.25
N LYS A 689 -31.27 2.06 -12.52
CA LYS A 689 -30.41 3.00 -13.25
C LYS A 689 -29.85 4.03 -12.25
N VAL A 690 -28.54 4.01 -12.03
CA VAL A 690 -27.85 4.96 -11.16
C VAL A 690 -26.76 5.63 -11.98
N ASP A 691 -26.78 6.94 -12.03
CA ASP A 691 -25.84 7.77 -12.83
C ASP A 691 -25.72 7.32 -14.30
N GLY A 692 -26.83 6.87 -14.88
CA GLY A 692 -26.90 6.38 -16.25
C GLY A 692 -26.44 4.92 -16.44
N ALA A 693 -25.84 4.29 -15.46
CA ALA A 693 -25.39 2.90 -15.50
C ALA A 693 -26.45 1.91 -15.00
N LEU A 694 -26.42 0.68 -15.52
CA LEU A 694 -27.24 -0.44 -15.03
C LEU A 694 -26.61 -0.98 -13.74
N THR A 695 -27.38 -1.01 -12.67
CA THR A 695 -26.94 -1.55 -11.37
C THR A 695 -27.81 -2.73 -10.97
N ALA A 696 -27.18 -3.70 -10.28
CA ALA A 696 -27.83 -4.87 -9.73
C ALA A 696 -27.72 -4.88 -8.20
N GLN A 697 -28.84 -5.07 -7.51
CA GLN A 697 -28.92 -5.14 -6.06
C GLN A 697 -29.55 -6.45 -5.63
N VAL A 698 -28.82 -7.22 -4.83
CA VAL A 698 -29.35 -8.37 -4.07
C VAL A 698 -29.56 -7.91 -2.62
N PRO A 699 -30.70 -8.24 -1.97
CA PRO A 699 -30.92 -7.88 -0.58
C PRO A 699 -29.78 -8.35 0.34
N GLY A 700 -29.24 -7.44 1.12
CA GLY A 700 -28.13 -7.71 2.05
C GLY A 700 -26.73 -7.74 1.44
N GLN A 701 -26.59 -7.47 0.14
CA GLN A 701 -25.30 -7.36 -0.54
C GLN A 701 -25.06 -5.94 -1.06
N PRO A 702 -23.80 -5.53 -1.30
CA PRO A 702 -23.49 -4.27 -1.97
C PRO A 702 -24.14 -4.20 -3.36
N MET A 703 -24.48 -2.99 -3.79
CA MET A 703 -24.95 -2.73 -5.15
C MET A 703 -23.80 -2.90 -6.15
N LEU A 704 -24.02 -3.66 -7.21
CA LEU A 704 -23.07 -3.93 -8.27
C LEU A 704 -23.39 -3.10 -9.50
N THR A 705 -22.40 -2.49 -10.13
CA THR A 705 -22.57 -1.82 -11.42
C THR A 705 -22.24 -2.78 -12.54
N LEU A 706 -23.21 -3.05 -13.41
CA LEU A 706 -23.04 -3.91 -14.57
C LEU A 706 -22.57 -3.11 -15.78
N THR A 707 -21.46 -3.52 -16.38
CA THR A 707 -20.88 -2.89 -17.57
C THR A 707 -21.42 -3.60 -18.82
N PHE A 708 -21.84 -2.82 -19.81
CA PHE A 708 -22.24 -3.36 -21.12
C PHE A 708 -21.02 -3.97 -21.82
N ASP A 709 -21.12 -5.22 -22.24
CA ASP A 709 -20.08 -5.92 -23.00
C ASP A 709 -20.39 -5.88 -24.51
N SER A 710 -21.46 -6.57 -24.93
CA SER A 710 -21.86 -6.66 -26.33
C SER A 710 -23.29 -7.19 -26.47
N GLY A 711 -24.02 -6.81 -27.53
CA GLY A 711 -25.38 -7.34 -27.80
C GLY A 711 -26.34 -7.11 -26.62
N ASN A 712 -26.74 -8.18 -25.94
CA ASN A 712 -27.60 -8.16 -24.76
C ASN A 712 -26.82 -8.53 -23.47
N LYS A 713 -25.49 -8.52 -23.51
CA LYS A 713 -24.61 -9.00 -22.46
C LYS A 713 -24.03 -7.86 -21.60
N TYR A 714 -24.07 -8.04 -20.29
CA TYR A 714 -23.49 -7.17 -19.29
C TYR A 714 -22.59 -7.99 -18.38
N ILE A 715 -21.53 -7.40 -17.87
CA ILE A 715 -20.53 -8.07 -17.02
C ILE A 715 -20.26 -7.28 -15.73
N PHE A 716 -19.93 -8.00 -14.67
CA PHE A 716 -19.25 -7.46 -13.50
C PHE A 716 -17.96 -8.24 -13.30
N GLU A 717 -16.85 -7.67 -13.81
CA GLU A 717 -15.56 -8.35 -13.93
C GLU A 717 -14.98 -8.79 -12.56
N GLU A 718 -15.07 -7.93 -11.52
CA GLU A 718 -14.53 -8.22 -10.20
C GLU A 718 -15.15 -9.47 -9.56
N GLY A 719 -16.41 -9.74 -9.84
CA GLY A 719 -17.13 -10.92 -9.35
C GLY A 719 -17.18 -12.08 -10.34
N GLY A 720 -16.59 -11.95 -11.53
CA GLY A 720 -16.71 -12.93 -12.60
C GLY A 720 -18.17 -13.21 -12.98
N ILE A 721 -19.02 -12.16 -12.95
CA ILE A 721 -20.46 -12.28 -13.23
C ILE A 721 -20.73 -11.84 -14.67
N GLU A 722 -21.41 -12.69 -15.41
CA GLU A 722 -21.97 -12.37 -16.73
C GLU A 722 -23.49 -12.42 -16.65
N VAL A 723 -24.14 -11.42 -17.24
CA VAL A 723 -25.62 -11.30 -17.32
C VAL A 723 -25.98 -11.14 -18.77
N GLU A 724 -26.63 -12.12 -19.36
CA GLU A 724 -27.11 -12.09 -20.76
C GLU A 724 -28.61 -12.01 -20.79
N PHE A 725 -29.15 -10.87 -21.26
CA PHE A 725 -30.59 -10.63 -21.35
C PHE A 725 -31.21 -11.36 -22.53
N THR A 726 -32.46 -11.82 -22.35
CA THR A 726 -33.31 -12.31 -23.44
C THR A 726 -33.63 -11.18 -24.44
N ALA A 727 -33.85 -11.52 -25.69
CA ALA A 727 -34.14 -10.53 -26.75
C ALA A 727 -35.36 -9.66 -26.45
N ASP A 728 -36.36 -10.21 -25.77
CA ASP A 728 -37.58 -9.53 -25.33
C ASP A 728 -37.43 -8.76 -24.00
N LYS A 729 -36.25 -8.83 -23.36
CA LYS A 729 -35.95 -8.17 -22.09
C LYS A 729 -36.80 -8.58 -20.90
N THR A 730 -37.45 -9.76 -20.99
CA THR A 730 -38.28 -10.31 -19.92
C THR A 730 -37.51 -11.18 -18.93
N GLY A 731 -36.24 -11.48 -19.20
CA GLY A 731 -35.37 -12.26 -18.35
C GLY A 731 -33.91 -12.11 -18.71
N PHE A 732 -33.07 -12.76 -17.94
CA PHE A 732 -31.63 -12.89 -18.22
C PHE A 732 -31.06 -14.19 -17.65
N THR A 733 -29.94 -14.63 -18.19
CA THR A 733 -29.11 -15.68 -17.66
C THR A 733 -27.93 -15.04 -16.91
N LEU A 734 -27.72 -15.40 -15.64
CA LEU A 734 -26.57 -15.01 -14.85
C LEU A 734 -25.60 -16.19 -14.77
N SER A 735 -24.38 -15.96 -15.19
CA SER A 735 -23.28 -16.94 -15.09
C SER A 735 -22.21 -16.45 -14.12
N GLN A 736 -21.82 -17.31 -13.16
CA GLN A 736 -20.79 -17.03 -12.17
C GLN A 736 -20.15 -18.33 -11.66
N GLY A 737 -18.83 -18.38 -11.57
CA GLY A 737 -18.10 -19.51 -10.98
C GLY A 737 -18.38 -20.87 -11.62
N GLY A 738 -18.73 -20.91 -12.90
CA GLY A 738 -19.12 -22.12 -13.62
C GLY A 738 -20.60 -22.53 -13.48
N GLY A 739 -21.37 -21.82 -12.63
CA GLY A 739 -22.83 -21.95 -12.53
C GLY A 739 -23.55 -21.00 -13.47
N SER A 740 -24.77 -21.39 -13.93
CA SER A 740 -25.65 -20.57 -14.78
C SER A 740 -27.09 -20.62 -14.27
N TYR A 741 -27.69 -19.45 -14.08
CA TYR A 741 -29.00 -19.30 -13.43
C TYR A 741 -29.89 -18.39 -14.27
N VAL A 742 -31.10 -18.86 -14.57
CA VAL A 742 -32.08 -18.08 -15.30
C VAL A 742 -32.94 -17.26 -14.34
N PHE A 743 -33.07 -15.97 -14.64
CA PHE A 743 -33.92 -15.03 -13.92
C PHE A 743 -35.02 -14.51 -14.83
N THR A 744 -36.22 -14.38 -14.30
CA THR A 744 -37.38 -13.83 -15.00
C THR A 744 -37.88 -12.59 -14.29
N LYS A 745 -38.27 -11.57 -15.04
CA LYS A 745 -38.77 -10.29 -14.52
C LYS A 745 -40.08 -10.50 -13.77
N ASP A 746 -40.13 -10.03 -12.54
CA ASP A 746 -41.36 -10.05 -11.73
C ASP A 746 -42.40 -9.13 -12.38
N LYS A 747 -43.68 -9.54 -12.34
CA LYS A 747 -44.79 -8.77 -12.93
C LYS A 747 -45.16 -7.55 -12.11
#